data_97bd20c200f4a170c8f25e8481e3fcef
#
_entry.id   97bd20c200f4a170c8f25e8481e3fcef
#
_cell.length_a   1.000
_cell.length_b   1.000
_cell.length_c   1.000
_cell.angle_alpha   90.00
_cell.angle_beta   90.00
_cell.angle_gamma   90.00
#
_symmetry.space_group_name_H-M   'P 1'
#
loop_
_entity.id
_entity.type
_entity.pdbx_description
1 polymer ?
#
loop_
_entity_poly.entity_id
_entity_poly.type
_entity_poly.pdbx_seq_one_letter_code
_entity_poly.pdbx_strand_id
1 'polypeptide(L)'
;MKTIQELVRERILILDGALGTMIQKYNLSEEEFRGERFVEQPGQMKGNNDLLCLTAPHVIQDIHRKYLEAGADIIETNSFNAQRISMTDYHVEDYCREINLAAAKLARELADEYTRMNPDKPRFVAGSVGPTNKTCSMSPDVNNPAFRAITFDELALAYQEQMEALLEGGVDAILIETIFDSLNAKAAIFAACEAMKKVGREVPLMLSVTVSDTGGRTLSGQTLDAFLASVEHAPIFSIGLNCSFGAKQLKPFLQQLATRAPYYISAYPNAGLPNSLGEYDQTPEDMAREVKEYIEEGLVNIIGGCCGTTEAYIAKYGPLVEGAKPHIPNSKPETFRLSGLELLEQSSEVSFINVGERCNVAGSRKFLRLINEKNYEEALSIARKQVEDGALVIDVNMDDGLLDAKEEMKTFLNLIMSDPDVARVPIMIDSSKWEVIEAGLKCLQGKSIVNSISLKEGEEKFIERASIIKKLGAAVVVMAFDEQGQADTYQRKIEVCERAYRILTSQVGFNPNDIIFDPNVLSVATGIEEHNNYAVDFIKATGWIKQNLPGAHVSGGVSNLSFSFRGNNYIREAMHAVFLYHAIQQGMDMAIVNPATSVLYSDIPADVLEHIEDVVLNRRPDAAERLIELAEALKASSAPGASGQSTSVQAWRETSVEERLQYALVKGLGDYLEADLQEAMKQYPKVVDIIEGPLMEGMNKVGELFGAGKMFLPQVVKTARTMKKAVSILQPYIEAGREEGAKKAGKVLLATVKGDVHDIGKNIVSVVMACNNYEIIDLGVMVPAEEIVQKAIAEQIDMIGLSGLITPSLDEMVHVANEMQRAGLQIPIMIGGATTSSLHTALKIAPVYEGPVIHLKDASQNALVAARLMNPAQKQEFVQTLQTEQAMLRKKNETKQVKLASLEEAQKNKLNLFD
;
A
#
# COMPACT_ATOMS: atom_id res chain seq x y z
N MET A 1 19.53 20.75 29.13
CA MET A 1 20.01 19.84 28.05
C MET A 1 19.13 20.10 26.85
N LYS A 2 19.71 20.24 25.65
CA LYS A 2 18.91 20.46 24.42
C LYS A 2 18.12 19.19 24.06
N THR A 3 16.91 19.38 23.58
CA THR A 3 16.03 18.30 23.08
C THR A 3 16.38 17.92 21.63
N ILE A 4 15.88 16.77 21.17
CA ILE A 4 16.03 16.34 19.76
C ILE A 4 15.42 17.38 18.79
N GLN A 5 14.31 18.02 19.18
CA GLN A 5 13.62 19.04 18.38
C GLN A 5 14.45 20.34 18.26
N GLU A 6 15.27 20.66 19.23
CA GLU A 6 16.17 21.82 19.19
C GLU A 6 17.41 21.51 18.34
N LEU A 7 18.04 20.34 18.56
CA LEU A 7 19.29 19.98 17.89
C LEU A 7 19.12 19.73 16.39
N VAL A 8 18.01 19.14 15.95
CA VAL A 8 17.74 18.88 14.52
C VAL A 8 17.69 20.14 13.66
N ARG A 9 17.41 21.29 14.28
CA ARG A 9 17.42 22.62 13.62
C ARG A 9 18.82 23.21 13.49
N GLU A 10 19.72 22.79 14.36
CA GLU A 10 21.08 23.36 14.45
C GLU A 10 22.09 22.56 13.63
N ARG A 11 21.92 21.24 13.60
CA ARG A 11 22.86 20.33 12.92
C ARG A 11 22.17 19.05 12.46
N ILE A 12 22.82 18.35 11.54
CA ILE A 12 22.40 17.02 11.13
C ILE A 12 22.70 16.03 12.27
N LEU A 13 21.72 15.20 12.63
CA LEU A 13 21.83 14.16 13.64
C LEU A 13 22.23 12.83 13.04
N ILE A 14 22.94 12.03 13.76
CA ILE A 14 23.38 10.68 13.35
C ILE A 14 22.52 9.66 14.09
N LEU A 15 21.74 8.88 13.33
CA LEU A 15 21.05 7.68 13.79
C LEU A 15 22.06 6.51 13.74
N ASP A 16 21.82 5.47 14.50
CA ASP A 16 22.64 4.27 14.49
C ASP A 16 22.51 3.44 13.20
N GLY A 17 23.00 2.23 13.21
CA GLY A 17 22.96 1.28 12.09
C GLY A 17 22.17 0.02 12.43
N ALA A 18 22.26 -0.97 11.55
CA ALA A 18 21.46 -2.19 11.62
C ALA A 18 21.76 -3.04 12.87
N LEU A 19 20.81 -3.09 13.81
CA LEU A 19 20.89 -4.01 14.97
C LEU A 19 20.96 -5.47 14.53
N GLY A 20 20.11 -5.89 13.61
CA GLY A 20 20.09 -7.26 13.08
C GLY A 20 21.41 -7.69 12.47
N THR A 21 22.07 -6.84 11.68
CA THR A 21 23.40 -7.09 11.11
C THR A 21 24.46 -7.27 12.21
N MET A 22 24.38 -6.47 13.25
CA MET A 22 25.31 -6.58 14.38
C MET A 22 25.07 -7.84 15.20
N ILE A 23 23.81 -8.20 15.47
CA ILE A 23 23.45 -9.45 16.19
C ILE A 23 23.98 -10.68 15.45
N GLN A 24 23.88 -10.73 14.13
CA GLN A 24 24.41 -11.84 13.32
C GLN A 24 25.89 -12.10 13.54
N LYS A 25 26.70 -11.06 13.79
CA LYS A 25 28.15 -11.22 14.07
C LYS A 25 28.46 -12.01 15.35
N TYR A 26 27.52 -12.09 16.30
CA TYR A 26 27.69 -12.88 17.53
C TYR A 26 27.44 -14.36 17.28
N ASN A 27 26.82 -14.74 16.16
CA ASN A 27 26.57 -16.14 15.78
C ASN A 27 25.91 -16.96 16.90
N LEU A 28 24.90 -16.38 17.56
CA LEU A 28 24.23 -16.99 18.71
C LEU A 28 23.53 -18.29 18.34
N SER A 29 23.59 -19.27 19.23
CA SER A 29 22.91 -20.56 19.10
C SER A 29 21.42 -20.44 19.49
N GLU A 30 20.64 -21.50 19.21
CA GLU A 30 19.24 -21.58 19.65
C GLU A 30 19.11 -21.50 21.17
N GLU A 31 20.01 -22.13 21.90
CA GLU A 31 20.07 -22.14 23.36
C GLU A 31 20.31 -20.72 23.91
N GLU A 32 21.17 -19.94 23.24
CA GLU A 32 21.43 -18.53 23.62
C GLU A 32 20.23 -17.62 23.33
N PHE A 33 19.50 -17.84 22.24
CA PHE A 33 18.24 -17.15 21.99
C PHE A 33 17.19 -17.50 23.03
N ARG A 34 17.07 -18.75 23.47
CA ARG A 34 16.15 -19.19 24.53
C ARG A 34 16.53 -18.67 25.91
N GLY A 35 17.82 -18.59 26.19
CA GLY A 35 18.28 -18.36 27.55
C GLY A 35 17.75 -19.41 28.53
N GLU A 36 17.81 -19.14 29.82
CA GLU A 36 17.25 -20.02 30.84
C GLU A 36 15.70 -20.00 30.91
N ARG A 37 15.13 -18.91 30.42
CA ARG A 37 13.70 -18.62 30.65
C ARG A 37 12.75 -19.30 29.64
N PHE A 38 13.19 -19.49 28.40
CA PHE A 38 12.34 -19.98 27.31
C PHE A 38 12.69 -21.38 26.85
N VAL A 39 13.36 -22.18 27.70
CA VAL A 39 13.80 -23.57 27.40
C VAL A 39 12.61 -24.44 26.97
N GLU A 40 11.47 -24.35 27.67
CA GLU A 40 10.29 -25.17 27.44
C GLU A 40 9.31 -24.52 26.40
N GLN A 41 9.63 -23.34 25.86
CA GLN A 41 8.74 -22.66 24.92
C GLN A 41 8.70 -23.44 23.60
N PRO A 42 7.51 -23.70 23.02
CA PRO A 42 7.39 -24.39 21.73
C PRO A 42 7.97 -23.56 20.59
N GLY A 43 8.30 -24.20 19.49
CA GLY A 43 8.87 -23.54 18.32
C GLY A 43 10.35 -23.23 18.46
N GLN A 44 10.90 -22.45 17.53
CA GLN A 44 12.29 -22.02 17.51
C GLN A 44 12.38 -20.55 17.90
N MET A 45 13.36 -20.19 18.75
CA MET A 45 13.60 -18.82 19.18
C MET A 45 14.70 -18.13 18.36
N LYS A 46 15.61 -18.87 17.74
CA LYS A 46 16.66 -18.32 16.88
C LYS A 46 16.03 -17.54 15.73
N GLY A 47 16.45 -16.27 15.59
CA GLY A 47 15.85 -15.33 14.66
C GLY A 47 14.91 -14.30 15.31
N ASN A 48 14.43 -14.54 16.53
CA ASN A 48 13.70 -13.56 17.32
C ASN A 48 14.70 -12.62 18.03
N ASN A 49 15.21 -11.66 17.27
CA ASN A 49 16.24 -10.73 17.78
C ASN A 49 15.73 -9.88 18.94
N ASP A 50 14.46 -9.54 18.96
CA ASP A 50 13.84 -8.69 20.00
C ASP A 50 13.84 -9.38 21.36
N LEU A 51 13.71 -10.72 21.37
CA LEU A 51 13.74 -11.54 22.58
C LEU A 51 15.09 -11.44 23.32
N LEU A 52 16.17 -11.13 22.61
CA LEU A 52 17.51 -10.97 23.18
C LEU A 52 17.57 -9.85 24.24
N CYS A 53 16.63 -8.91 24.24
CA CYS A 53 16.51 -7.95 25.34
C CYS A 53 16.25 -8.62 26.71
N LEU A 54 15.66 -9.82 26.72
CA LEU A 54 15.40 -10.61 27.92
C LEU A 54 16.41 -11.74 28.14
N THR A 55 16.88 -12.37 27.07
CA THR A 55 17.71 -13.58 27.15
C THR A 55 19.20 -13.32 27.07
N ALA A 56 19.61 -12.30 26.30
CA ALA A 56 21.03 -11.92 26.15
C ALA A 56 21.20 -10.39 26.14
N PRO A 57 20.74 -9.66 27.19
CA PRO A 57 20.77 -8.20 27.22
C PRO A 57 22.16 -7.60 27.04
N HIS A 58 23.20 -8.32 27.45
CA HIS A 58 24.59 -7.90 27.30
C HIS A 58 25.02 -7.74 25.84
N VAL A 59 24.47 -8.56 24.92
CA VAL A 59 24.73 -8.46 23.48
C VAL A 59 24.14 -7.15 22.93
N ILE A 60 22.91 -6.85 23.32
CA ILE A 60 22.22 -5.62 22.89
C ILE A 60 22.92 -4.39 23.46
N GLN A 61 23.32 -4.42 24.73
CA GLN A 61 24.09 -3.34 25.35
C GLN A 61 25.43 -3.11 24.62
N ASP A 62 26.15 -4.16 24.26
CA ASP A 62 27.41 -4.05 23.54
C ASP A 62 27.25 -3.41 22.16
N ILE A 63 26.19 -3.78 21.45
CA ILE A 63 25.86 -3.19 20.14
C ILE A 63 25.54 -1.70 20.28
N HIS A 64 24.65 -1.33 21.20
CA HIS A 64 24.33 0.09 21.46
C HIS A 64 25.57 0.89 21.82
N ARG A 65 26.46 0.33 22.66
CA ARG A 65 27.73 0.95 23.04
C ARG A 65 28.61 1.23 21.83
N LYS A 66 28.78 0.26 20.94
CA LYS A 66 29.54 0.41 19.69
C LYS A 66 29.01 1.54 18.81
N TYR A 67 27.68 1.65 18.67
CA TYR A 67 27.07 2.74 17.90
C TYR A 67 27.24 4.11 18.56
N LEU A 68 27.11 4.19 19.89
CA LEU A 68 27.35 5.43 20.63
C LEU A 68 28.81 5.89 20.56
N GLU A 69 29.77 4.95 20.64
CA GLU A 69 31.20 5.18 20.42
C GLU A 69 31.50 5.62 18.99
N ALA A 70 30.85 5.05 18.00
CA ALA A 70 30.94 5.46 16.61
C ALA A 70 30.36 6.86 16.33
N GLY A 71 29.66 7.44 17.30
CA GLY A 71 29.19 8.82 17.23
C GLY A 71 27.71 9.00 17.00
N ALA A 72 26.88 7.95 17.05
CA ALA A 72 25.44 8.08 16.94
C ALA A 72 24.87 9.05 17.99
N ASP A 73 24.00 9.95 17.57
CA ASP A 73 23.21 10.86 18.42
C ASP A 73 21.93 10.20 18.90
N ILE A 74 21.35 9.35 18.05
CA ILE A 74 20.11 8.62 18.29
C ILE A 74 20.42 7.13 18.14
N ILE A 75 19.98 6.30 19.09
CA ILE A 75 20.01 4.84 19.00
C ILE A 75 18.58 4.31 18.98
N GLU A 76 18.34 3.28 18.19
CA GLU A 76 17.06 2.58 18.11
C GLU A 76 16.95 1.50 19.17
N THR A 77 15.76 1.28 19.72
CA THR A 77 15.51 0.14 20.59
C THR A 77 15.50 -1.17 19.78
N ASN A 78 15.96 -2.27 20.39
CA ASN A 78 15.89 -3.61 19.77
C ASN A 78 14.46 -4.17 19.93
N SER A 79 13.50 -3.59 19.20
CA SER A 79 12.06 -3.87 19.32
C SER A 79 11.32 -3.85 17.98
N PHE A 80 12.04 -3.97 16.88
CA PHE A 80 11.50 -3.85 15.52
C PHE A 80 10.27 -4.73 15.26
N ASN A 81 10.31 -6.01 15.67
CA ASN A 81 9.20 -6.97 15.54
C ASN A 81 8.48 -7.24 16.86
N ALA A 82 8.73 -6.48 17.92
CA ALA A 82 8.26 -6.78 19.27
C ALA A 82 6.77 -6.42 19.48
N GLN A 83 5.90 -6.70 18.51
CA GLN A 83 4.47 -6.57 18.61
C GLN A 83 3.78 -7.95 18.54
N ARG A 84 2.61 -8.05 19.17
CA ARG A 84 1.88 -9.30 19.41
C ARG A 84 1.69 -10.16 18.15
N ILE A 85 1.45 -9.54 16.98
CA ILE A 85 1.17 -10.22 15.72
C ILE A 85 2.41 -10.99 15.23
N SER A 86 3.58 -10.34 15.18
CA SER A 86 4.84 -11.00 14.79
C SER A 86 5.35 -11.98 15.86
N MET A 87 5.12 -11.69 17.15
CA MET A 87 5.56 -12.55 18.24
C MET A 87 4.75 -13.85 18.35
N THR A 88 3.53 -13.91 17.75
CA THR A 88 2.75 -15.15 17.64
C THR A 88 3.51 -16.21 16.84
N ASP A 89 4.35 -15.83 15.87
CA ASP A 89 5.15 -16.78 15.07
C ASP A 89 6.19 -17.53 15.92
N TYR A 90 6.55 -16.94 17.08
CA TYR A 90 7.46 -17.51 18.06
C TYR A 90 6.76 -18.03 19.34
N HIS A 91 5.43 -17.94 19.40
CA HIS A 91 4.64 -18.29 20.59
C HIS A 91 5.03 -17.49 21.86
N VAL A 92 5.48 -16.25 21.69
CA VAL A 92 5.91 -15.36 22.79
C VAL A 92 5.15 -14.03 22.79
N GLU A 93 3.97 -13.99 22.21
CA GLU A 93 3.11 -12.80 22.11
C GLU A 93 2.74 -12.21 23.47
N ASP A 94 2.67 -13.01 24.52
CA ASP A 94 2.37 -12.55 25.88
C ASP A 94 3.54 -11.80 26.53
N TYR A 95 4.72 -11.85 25.96
CA TYR A 95 5.93 -11.15 26.46
C TYR A 95 6.18 -9.81 25.74
N CYS A 96 5.36 -9.40 24.77
CA CYS A 96 5.56 -8.18 23.98
C CYS A 96 5.82 -6.94 24.85
N ARG A 97 4.96 -6.73 25.84
CA ARG A 97 5.13 -5.59 26.76
C ARG A 97 6.47 -5.61 27.49
N GLU A 98 6.86 -6.78 28.00
CA GLU A 98 8.11 -6.95 28.74
C GLU A 98 9.34 -6.75 27.84
N ILE A 99 9.31 -7.30 26.61
CA ILE A 99 10.38 -7.14 25.62
C ILE A 99 10.60 -5.66 25.31
N ASN A 100 9.52 -4.93 24.98
CA ASN A 100 9.60 -3.51 24.64
C ASN A 100 10.08 -2.64 25.81
N LEU A 101 9.60 -2.92 27.02
CA LEU A 101 10.06 -2.22 28.21
C LEU A 101 11.55 -2.46 28.49
N ALA A 102 12.02 -3.70 28.32
CA ALA A 102 13.44 -4.04 28.45
C ALA A 102 14.28 -3.37 27.37
N ALA A 103 13.85 -3.43 26.10
CA ALA A 103 14.52 -2.79 24.97
C ALA A 103 14.73 -1.28 25.20
N ALA A 104 13.67 -0.59 25.62
CA ALA A 104 13.72 0.83 25.89
C ALA A 104 14.65 1.17 27.06
N LYS A 105 14.61 0.39 28.16
CA LYS A 105 15.47 0.61 29.33
C LYS A 105 16.93 0.40 29.02
N LEU A 106 17.28 -0.69 28.30
CA LEU A 106 18.66 -0.97 27.90
C LEU A 106 19.26 0.17 27.08
N ALA A 107 18.53 0.66 26.08
CA ALA A 107 18.96 1.79 25.27
C ALA A 107 19.04 3.09 26.08
N ARG A 108 18.05 3.36 26.94
CA ARG A 108 18.01 4.58 27.79
C ARG A 108 19.16 4.66 28.75
N GLU A 109 19.50 3.58 29.45
CA GLU A 109 20.60 3.51 30.40
C GLU A 109 21.92 3.92 29.74
N LEU A 110 22.21 3.39 28.55
CA LEU A 110 23.42 3.71 27.80
C LEU A 110 23.40 5.14 27.23
N ALA A 111 22.30 5.57 26.68
CA ALA A 111 22.15 6.95 26.19
C ALA A 111 22.38 7.96 27.32
N ASP A 112 21.88 7.70 28.53
CA ASP A 112 22.10 8.53 29.71
C ASP A 112 23.56 8.49 30.18
N GLU A 113 24.22 7.30 30.15
CA GLU A 113 25.64 7.14 30.46
C GLU A 113 26.50 8.02 29.55
N TYR A 114 26.33 7.90 28.22
CA TYR A 114 27.10 8.67 27.24
C TYR A 114 26.78 10.16 27.25
N THR A 115 25.55 10.53 27.56
CA THR A 115 25.17 11.93 27.76
C THR A 115 25.86 12.53 28.99
N ARG A 116 25.96 11.78 30.09
CA ARG A 116 26.70 12.24 31.27
C ARG A 116 28.20 12.39 31.02
N MET A 117 28.78 11.47 30.19
CA MET A 117 30.17 11.55 29.77
C MET A 117 30.47 12.77 28.89
N ASN A 118 29.52 13.16 28.05
CA ASN A 118 29.62 14.32 27.17
C ASN A 118 28.28 15.09 27.09
N PRO A 119 28.01 16.01 28.03
CA PRO A 119 26.77 16.79 28.08
C PRO A 119 26.54 17.69 26.86
N ASP A 120 27.59 18.07 26.13
CA ASP A 120 27.49 18.87 24.90
C ASP A 120 26.99 18.09 23.71
N LYS A 121 27.04 16.76 23.81
CA LYS A 121 26.54 15.84 22.82
C LYS A 121 25.53 14.86 23.43
N PRO A 122 24.32 15.32 23.78
CA PRO A 122 23.30 14.44 24.35
C PRO A 122 22.91 13.33 23.40
N ARG A 123 22.54 12.16 23.95
CA ARG A 123 22.11 10.97 23.23
C ARG A 123 20.62 10.73 23.43
N PHE A 124 19.95 10.28 22.38
CA PHE A 124 18.51 10.04 22.36
C PHE A 124 18.21 8.59 22.04
N VAL A 125 17.01 8.15 22.42
CA VAL A 125 16.49 6.80 22.13
C VAL A 125 15.24 6.93 21.30
N ALA A 126 15.25 6.32 20.11
CA ALA A 126 14.07 6.13 19.27
C ALA A 126 13.48 4.74 19.53
N GLY A 127 12.20 4.68 19.89
CA GLY A 127 11.46 3.43 20.01
C GLY A 127 11.15 2.88 18.63
N SER A 128 11.87 1.87 18.19
CA SER A 128 11.71 1.23 16.89
C SER A 128 10.42 0.42 16.82
N VAL A 129 9.58 0.68 15.83
CA VAL A 129 8.31 0.03 15.55
C VAL A 129 8.29 -0.35 14.07
N GLY A 130 8.61 -1.59 13.78
CA GLY A 130 8.64 -2.14 12.44
C GLY A 130 7.27 -2.60 11.93
N PRO A 131 7.19 -3.06 10.67
CA PRO A 131 5.97 -3.60 10.10
C PRO A 131 5.62 -4.97 10.69
N THR A 132 4.37 -5.40 10.45
CA THR A 132 3.92 -6.76 10.76
C THR A 132 3.99 -7.66 9.53
N ASN A 133 3.94 -8.98 9.76
CA ASN A 133 3.82 -10.00 8.69
C ASN A 133 2.41 -10.05 8.06
N LYS A 134 1.44 -9.26 8.57
CA LYS A 134 0.09 -9.13 8.03
C LYS A 134 -0.17 -7.69 7.58
N THR A 135 -0.93 -7.54 6.48
CA THR A 135 -1.26 -6.23 5.92
C THR A 135 -2.77 -5.99 5.93
N CYS A 136 -3.17 -4.74 6.19
CA CYS A 136 -4.57 -4.31 6.17
C CYS A 136 -5.04 -3.96 4.75
N SER A 137 -4.12 -3.62 3.82
CA SER A 137 -4.50 -3.15 2.48
C SER A 137 -4.52 -4.26 1.43
N MET A 138 -3.86 -5.38 1.66
CA MET A 138 -3.72 -6.48 0.70
C MET A 138 -4.34 -7.77 1.23
N SER A 139 -4.95 -8.56 0.34
CA SER A 139 -5.40 -9.90 0.65
C SER A 139 -4.27 -10.91 0.49
N PRO A 140 -4.03 -11.78 1.47
CA PRO A 140 -3.16 -12.95 1.29
C PRO A 140 -3.82 -14.05 0.45
N ASP A 141 -5.15 -14.01 0.28
CA ASP A 141 -5.90 -14.96 -0.53
C ASP A 141 -6.32 -14.33 -1.87
N VAL A 142 -5.66 -14.73 -2.94
CA VAL A 142 -5.97 -14.24 -4.29
C VAL A 142 -7.38 -14.62 -4.77
N ASN A 143 -7.94 -15.70 -4.22
CA ASN A 143 -9.31 -16.12 -4.54
C ASN A 143 -10.35 -15.29 -3.81
N ASN A 144 -9.97 -14.66 -2.73
CA ASN A 144 -10.81 -13.78 -1.95
C ASN A 144 -10.16 -12.40 -1.76
N PRO A 145 -10.14 -11.54 -2.79
CA PRO A 145 -9.47 -10.24 -2.74
C PRO A 145 -10.08 -9.28 -1.72
N ALA A 146 -11.30 -9.53 -1.23
CA ALA A 146 -11.92 -8.77 -0.14
C ALA A 146 -11.41 -9.18 1.25
N PHE A 147 -10.80 -10.36 1.39
CA PHE A 147 -10.31 -10.86 2.66
C PHE A 147 -9.10 -10.05 3.15
N ARG A 148 -9.01 -9.84 4.45
CA ARG A 148 -7.85 -9.30 5.14
C ARG A 148 -7.48 -10.21 6.30
N ALA A 149 -6.19 -10.53 6.42
CA ALA A 149 -5.68 -11.39 7.49
C ALA A 149 -5.68 -10.69 8.85
N ILE A 150 -5.82 -9.37 8.85
CA ILE A 150 -5.88 -8.54 10.05
C ILE A 150 -6.74 -7.30 9.78
N THR A 151 -7.43 -6.83 10.79
CA THR A 151 -8.19 -5.57 10.75
C THR A 151 -7.35 -4.40 11.25
N PHE A 152 -7.74 -3.19 10.87
CA PHE A 152 -7.13 -1.95 11.37
C PHE A 152 -7.12 -1.88 12.89
N ASP A 153 -8.23 -2.25 13.55
CA ASP A 153 -8.37 -2.17 15.00
C ASP A 153 -7.47 -3.17 15.72
N GLU A 154 -7.40 -4.43 15.24
CA GLU A 154 -6.49 -5.44 15.80
C GLU A 154 -5.02 -4.99 15.68
N LEU A 155 -4.66 -4.44 14.53
CA LEU A 155 -3.30 -3.94 14.28
C LEU A 155 -2.99 -2.72 15.16
N ALA A 156 -3.92 -1.77 15.27
CA ALA A 156 -3.75 -0.59 16.11
C ALA A 156 -3.58 -0.96 17.59
N LEU A 157 -4.34 -1.94 18.09
CA LEU A 157 -4.19 -2.44 19.47
C LEU A 157 -2.82 -3.08 19.72
N ALA A 158 -2.32 -3.87 18.76
CA ALA A 158 -1.00 -4.50 18.87
C ALA A 158 0.13 -3.46 18.90
N TYR A 159 0.07 -2.46 18.04
CA TYR A 159 1.03 -1.36 18.04
C TYR A 159 0.91 -0.47 19.28
N GLN A 160 -0.31 -0.24 19.78
CA GLN A 160 -0.52 0.54 21.00
C GLN A 160 0.14 -0.12 22.21
N GLU A 161 -0.02 -1.45 22.38
CA GLU A 161 0.65 -2.22 23.46
C GLU A 161 2.17 -2.05 23.41
N GLN A 162 2.76 -2.15 22.21
CA GLN A 162 4.19 -1.97 21.98
C GLN A 162 4.64 -0.56 22.35
N MET A 163 3.96 0.47 21.82
CA MET A 163 4.34 1.86 22.01
C MET A 163 4.14 2.36 23.45
N GLU A 164 3.10 1.88 24.15
CA GLU A 164 2.91 2.17 25.58
C GLU A 164 4.13 1.70 26.39
N ALA A 165 4.60 0.47 26.17
CA ALA A 165 5.76 -0.07 26.86
C ALA A 165 7.06 0.67 26.52
N LEU A 166 7.25 1.06 25.23
CA LEU A 166 8.40 1.89 24.82
C LEU A 166 8.40 3.26 25.50
N LEU A 167 7.24 3.93 25.53
CA LEU A 167 7.08 5.24 26.20
C LEU A 167 7.34 5.15 27.71
N GLU A 168 6.83 4.13 28.38
CA GLU A 168 7.09 3.88 29.81
C GLU A 168 8.56 3.54 30.08
N GLY A 169 9.24 2.88 29.12
CA GLY A 169 10.67 2.59 29.18
C GLY A 169 11.57 3.81 28.97
N GLY A 170 11.01 4.94 28.54
CA GLY A 170 11.71 6.23 28.52
C GLY A 170 12.30 6.62 27.16
N VAL A 171 11.77 6.12 26.03
CA VAL A 171 12.22 6.55 24.69
C VAL A 171 11.96 8.04 24.46
N ASP A 172 12.80 8.71 23.67
CA ASP A 172 12.69 10.15 23.36
C ASP A 172 11.87 10.42 22.11
N ALA A 173 11.67 9.40 21.25
CA ALA A 173 10.85 9.44 20.04
C ALA A 173 10.23 8.07 19.79
N ILE A 174 9.14 8.03 19.02
CA ILE A 174 8.61 6.80 18.39
C ILE A 174 9.00 6.85 16.92
N LEU A 175 9.65 5.80 16.43
CA LEU A 175 10.05 5.62 15.03
C LEU A 175 9.26 4.47 14.41
N ILE A 176 8.28 4.82 13.59
CA ILE A 176 7.57 3.86 12.74
C ILE A 176 8.37 3.73 11.45
N GLU A 177 8.99 2.58 11.25
CA GLU A 177 9.97 2.40 10.18
C GLU A 177 9.68 1.22 9.26
N THR A 178 10.37 1.20 8.12
CA THR A 178 10.23 0.17 7.08
C THR A 178 8.78 0.06 6.61
N ILE A 179 8.13 1.19 6.48
CA ILE A 179 6.71 1.28 6.09
C ILE A 179 6.59 0.87 4.63
N PHE A 180 5.95 -0.26 4.37
CA PHE A 180 5.64 -0.73 3.02
C PHE A 180 4.14 -0.81 2.72
N ASP A 181 3.28 -0.65 3.74
CA ASP A 181 1.82 -0.58 3.65
C ASP A 181 1.31 0.68 4.37
N SER A 182 0.69 1.58 3.61
CA SER A 182 0.24 2.87 4.14
C SER A 182 -0.93 2.74 5.11
N LEU A 183 -1.78 1.71 4.98
CA LEU A 183 -2.88 1.48 5.92
C LEU A 183 -2.36 0.94 7.25
N ASN A 184 -1.33 0.08 7.22
CA ASN A 184 -0.61 -0.33 8.43
C ASN A 184 0.06 0.87 9.11
N ALA A 185 0.67 1.78 8.34
CA ALA A 185 1.24 3.01 8.88
C ALA A 185 0.18 3.90 9.55
N LYS A 186 -1.00 4.06 8.94
CA LYS A 186 -2.12 4.83 9.55
C LYS A 186 -2.59 4.19 10.86
N ALA A 187 -2.65 2.85 10.94
CA ALA A 187 -2.96 2.14 12.18
C ALA A 187 -1.88 2.37 13.26
N ALA A 188 -0.60 2.34 12.87
CA ALA A 188 0.51 2.61 13.79
C ALA A 188 0.54 4.08 14.26
N ILE A 189 0.25 5.04 13.37
CA ILE A 189 0.11 6.46 13.73
C ILE A 189 -1.05 6.68 14.71
N PHE A 190 -2.20 6.07 14.43
CA PHE A 190 -3.35 6.11 15.32
C PHE A 190 -2.99 5.55 16.70
N ALA A 191 -2.33 4.39 16.74
CA ALA A 191 -1.85 3.74 17.97
C ALA A 191 -0.84 4.62 18.74
N ALA A 192 0.09 5.28 18.05
CA ALA A 192 1.06 6.18 18.66
C ALA A 192 0.38 7.35 19.38
N CYS A 193 -0.59 7.99 18.74
CA CYS A 193 -1.35 9.08 19.34
C CYS A 193 -2.15 8.62 20.58
N GLU A 194 -2.79 7.44 20.51
CA GLU A 194 -3.52 6.89 21.65
C GLU A 194 -2.59 6.44 22.78
N ALA A 195 -1.44 5.85 22.48
CA ALA A 195 -0.43 5.45 23.46
C ALA A 195 0.16 6.69 24.18
N MET A 196 0.53 7.75 23.45
CA MET A 196 1.03 9.00 24.04
C MET A 196 -0.01 9.63 24.98
N LYS A 197 -1.28 9.65 24.56
CA LYS A 197 -2.38 10.15 25.37
C LYS A 197 -2.57 9.32 26.65
N LYS A 198 -2.54 7.99 26.54
CA LYS A 198 -2.76 7.07 27.66
C LYS A 198 -1.63 7.13 28.69
N VAL A 199 -0.38 7.16 28.21
CA VAL A 199 0.81 7.27 29.07
C VAL A 199 1.00 8.69 29.62
N GLY A 200 0.38 9.71 28.98
CA GLY A 200 0.52 11.12 29.36
C GLY A 200 1.89 11.69 29.00
N ARG A 201 2.54 11.16 27.97
CA ARG A 201 3.86 11.58 27.51
C ARG A 201 3.87 11.77 25.99
N GLU A 202 4.04 12.99 25.52
CA GLU A 202 4.20 13.34 24.12
C GLU A 202 5.68 13.28 23.72
N VAL A 203 5.98 12.60 22.62
CA VAL A 203 7.33 12.51 22.03
C VAL A 203 7.26 12.73 20.51
N PRO A 204 8.35 13.13 19.84
CA PRO A 204 8.42 13.19 18.39
C PRO A 204 8.01 11.89 17.72
N LEU A 205 7.15 11.98 16.69
CA LEU A 205 6.74 10.87 15.85
C LEU A 205 7.55 10.91 14.56
N MET A 206 8.38 9.91 14.35
CA MET A 206 9.23 9.74 13.19
C MET A 206 8.65 8.65 12.28
N LEU A 207 8.59 8.91 10.96
CA LEU A 207 8.15 7.93 9.96
C LEU A 207 9.28 7.64 8.98
N SER A 208 9.45 6.38 8.61
CA SER A 208 10.41 5.98 7.57
C SER A 208 9.79 4.98 6.61
N VAL A 209 9.77 5.34 5.32
CA VAL A 209 9.12 4.58 4.26
C VAL A 209 10.14 3.71 3.55
N THR A 210 9.70 2.54 3.14
CA THR A 210 10.45 1.65 2.28
C THR A 210 9.83 1.64 0.89
N VAL A 211 10.58 2.14 -0.10
CA VAL A 211 10.17 2.07 -1.51
C VAL A 211 10.54 0.70 -2.08
N SER A 212 9.61 0.08 -2.79
CA SER A 212 9.74 -1.31 -3.23
C SER A 212 10.19 -1.46 -4.68
N ASP A 213 10.14 -0.37 -5.45
CA ASP A 213 10.50 -0.37 -6.86
C ASP A 213 11.22 0.92 -7.29
N THR A 214 11.77 0.92 -8.50
CA THR A 214 12.43 2.08 -9.11
C THR A 214 11.46 3.21 -9.47
N GLY A 215 10.15 3.00 -9.41
CA GLY A 215 9.11 4.01 -9.57
C GLY A 215 8.78 4.75 -8.26
N GLY A 216 9.41 4.37 -7.15
CA GLY A 216 9.21 5.03 -5.85
C GLY A 216 7.88 4.68 -5.17
N ARG A 217 7.31 3.50 -5.45
CA ARG A 217 6.08 3.03 -4.81
C ARG A 217 6.36 2.16 -3.59
N THR A 218 5.48 2.22 -2.61
CA THR A 218 5.43 1.24 -1.52
C THR A 218 4.97 -0.13 -2.06
N LEU A 219 5.14 -1.19 -1.29
CA LEU A 219 4.67 -2.53 -1.69
C LEU A 219 3.14 -2.58 -1.91
N SER A 220 2.39 -1.81 -1.14
CA SER A 220 0.94 -1.65 -1.33
C SER A 220 0.55 -0.80 -2.56
N GLY A 221 1.53 -0.33 -3.34
CA GLY A 221 1.36 0.33 -4.63
C GLY A 221 1.27 1.86 -4.59
N GLN A 222 1.32 2.48 -3.42
CA GLN A 222 1.16 3.92 -3.26
C GLN A 222 2.45 4.67 -3.62
N THR A 223 2.33 5.80 -4.35
CA THR A 223 3.44 6.72 -4.60
C THR A 223 3.84 7.48 -3.33
N LEU A 224 5.07 8.00 -3.28
CA LEU A 224 5.52 8.81 -2.13
C LEU A 224 4.65 10.06 -1.90
N ASP A 225 4.22 10.73 -2.97
CA ASP A 225 3.35 11.91 -2.85
C ASP A 225 1.97 11.54 -2.30
N ALA A 226 1.42 10.40 -2.73
CA ALA A 226 0.17 9.87 -2.20
C ALA A 226 0.31 9.45 -0.73
N PHE A 227 1.44 8.84 -0.37
CA PHE A 227 1.75 8.51 1.03
C PHE A 227 1.82 9.77 1.90
N LEU A 228 2.53 10.82 1.45
CA LEU A 228 2.58 12.10 2.17
C LEU A 228 1.18 12.65 2.46
N ALA A 229 0.30 12.69 1.46
CA ALA A 229 -1.08 13.14 1.64
C ALA A 229 -1.86 12.24 2.62
N SER A 230 -1.63 10.93 2.60
CA SER A 230 -2.32 9.96 3.47
C SER A 230 -2.00 10.11 4.95
N VAL A 231 -0.83 10.67 5.30
CA VAL A 231 -0.35 10.79 6.69
C VAL A 231 -0.25 12.23 7.19
N GLU A 232 -0.55 13.24 6.37
CA GLU A 232 -0.37 14.66 6.72
C GLU A 232 -1.24 15.17 7.88
N HIS A 233 -2.25 14.40 8.27
CA HIS A 233 -3.10 14.67 9.44
C HIS A 233 -2.38 14.44 10.77
N ALA A 234 -1.27 13.68 10.77
CA ALA A 234 -0.55 13.27 11.96
C ALA A 234 0.47 14.34 12.43
N PRO A 235 0.81 14.35 13.71
CA PRO A 235 1.82 15.24 14.26
C PRO A 235 3.24 14.73 13.96
N ILE A 236 3.58 14.61 12.67
CA ILE A 236 4.86 14.07 12.22
C ILE A 236 5.98 15.04 12.52
N PHE A 237 7.04 14.54 13.17
CA PHE A 237 8.28 15.26 13.40
C PHE A 237 9.23 15.12 12.21
N SER A 238 9.49 13.90 11.78
CA SER A 238 10.34 13.62 10.62
C SER A 238 9.74 12.55 9.73
N ILE A 239 10.06 12.63 8.44
CA ILE A 239 9.74 11.60 7.46
C ILE A 239 11.00 11.25 6.70
N GLY A 240 11.14 10.00 6.28
CA GLY A 240 12.35 9.60 5.58
C GLY A 240 12.22 8.28 4.85
N LEU A 241 13.38 7.78 4.43
CA LEU A 241 13.50 6.54 3.67
C LEU A 241 14.54 5.63 4.32
N ASN A 242 14.23 4.34 4.38
CA ASN A 242 15.18 3.31 4.80
C ASN A 242 14.99 2.02 4.03
N CYS A 243 16.00 1.16 4.10
CA CYS A 243 15.98 -0.19 3.53
C CYS A 243 15.79 -0.24 1.99
N SER A 244 15.60 -1.42 1.42
CA SER A 244 15.46 -1.79 0.00
C SER A 244 16.64 -1.42 -0.88
N PHE A 245 17.16 -0.21 -0.78
CA PHE A 245 18.17 0.34 -1.68
C PHE A 245 19.37 0.90 -0.92
N GLY A 246 20.53 1.01 -1.63
CA GLY A 246 21.68 1.77 -1.19
C GLY A 246 21.48 3.28 -1.36
N ALA A 247 22.43 4.08 -0.83
CA ALA A 247 22.31 5.52 -0.79
C ALA A 247 22.10 6.16 -2.18
N LYS A 248 22.81 5.68 -3.18
CA LYS A 248 22.72 6.21 -4.55
C LYS A 248 21.33 6.05 -5.16
N GLN A 249 20.68 4.88 -4.95
CA GLN A 249 19.35 4.60 -5.49
C GLN A 249 18.24 5.34 -4.74
N LEU A 250 18.39 5.58 -3.43
CA LEU A 250 17.43 6.34 -2.63
C LEU A 250 17.44 7.85 -2.93
N LYS A 251 18.54 8.39 -3.45
CA LYS A 251 18.73 9.84 -3.64
C LYS A 251 17.59 10.53 -4.41
N PRO A 252 17.10 10.04 -5.56
CA PRO A 252 16.00 10.69 -6.27
C PRO A 252 14.70 10.80 -5.44
N PHE A 253 14.38 9.77 -4.67
CA PHE A 253 13.19 9.75 -3.80
C PHE A 253 13.37 10.67 -2.59
N LEU A 254 14.60 10.75 -2.08
CA LEU A 254 14.95 11.68 -1.01
C LEU A 254 14.84 13.14 -1.47
N GLN A 255 15.27 13.45 -2.69
CA GLN A 255 15.07 14.77 -3.31
C GLN A 255 13.59 15.12 -3.46
N GLN A 256 12.75 14.15 -3.85
CA GLN A 256 11.30 14.31 -3.91
C GLN A 256 10.73 14.65 -2.53
N LEU A 257 11.07 13.88 -1.48
CA LEU A 257 10.64 14.16 -0.11
C LEU A 257 11.10 15.53 0.38
N ALA A 258 12.37 15.87 0.20
CA ALA A 258 12.94 17.14 0.62
C ALA A 258 12.28 18.35 -0.06
N THR A 259 11.77 18.17 -1.29
CA THR A 259 11.06 19.22 -2.04
C THR A 259 9.61 19.35 -1.60
N ARG A 260 8.96 18.27 -1.14
CA ARG A 260 7.52 18.21 -0.92
C ARG A 260 7.09 18.15 0.55
N ALA A 261 7.89 17.56 1.42
CA ALA A 261 7.49 17.32 2.80
C ALA A 261 7.71 18.55 3.72
N PRO A 262 6.72 18.89 4.55
CA PRO A 262 6.85 19.97 5.54
C PRO A 262 7.42 19.46 6.88
N TYR A 263 8.28 18.44 6.84
CA TYR A 263 8.86 17.74 7.98
C TYR A 263 10.37 17.67 7.87
N TYR A 264 11.06 17.38 8.97
CA TYR A 264 12.48 17.03 8.92
C TYR A 264 12.66 15.73 8.14
N ILE A 265 13.78 15.61 7.42
CA ILE A 265 14.03 14.48 6.52
C ILE A 265 15.08 13.55 7.13
N SER A 266 14.77 12.25 7.19
CA SER A 266 15.71 11.20 7.61
C SER A 266 16.04 10.25 6.45
N ALA A 267 17.29 9.73 6.45
CA ALA A 267 17.71 8.74 5.47
C ALA A 267 18.67 7.74 6.13
N TYR A 268 18.34 6.45 6.09
CA TYR A 268 19.23 5.38 6.54
C TYR A 268 19.18 4.19 5.55
N PRO A 269 20.02 4.30 4.48
CA PRO A 269 20.09 3.32 3.41
C PRO A 269 20.79 2.02 3.85
N ASN A 270 20.62 0.98 3.02
CA ASN A 270 21.42 -0.24 3.13
C ASN A 270 22.88 0.03 2.72
N ALA A 271 23.80 -0.85 3.12
CA ALA A 271 25.19 -0.86 2.67
C ALA A 271 25.29 -1.34 1.19
N GLY A 272 24.62 -0.62 0.29
CA GLY A 272 24.42 -1.00 -1.11
C GLY A 272 23.27 -1.99 -1.28
N LEU A 273 23.29 -2.72 -2.40
CA LEU A 273 22.38 -3.84 -2.64
C LEU A 273 23.08 -5.14 -2.24
N PRO A 274 22.33 -6.13 -1.73
CA PRO A 274 22.94 -7.44 -1.43
C PRO A 274 23.49 -8.05 -2.72
N ASN A 275 24.69 -8.62 -2.62
CA ASN A 275 25.30 -9.33 -3.73
C ASN A 275 24.59 -10.68 -3.96
N SER A 276 25.05 -11.45 -4.94
CA SER A 276 24.44 -12.74 -5.29
C SER A 276 24.60 -13.84 -4.22
N LEU A 277 25.31 -13.57 -3.13
CA LEU A 277 25.43 -14.43 -1.94
C LEU A 277 24.61 -13.92 -0.76
N GLY A 278 23.90 -12.79 -0.93
CA GLY A 278 23.12 -12.14 0.13
C GLY A 278 23.97 -11.26 1.06
N GLU A 279 25.27 -11.04 0.73
CA GLU A 279 26.18 -10.21 1.50
C GLU A 279 26.18 -8.78 0.97
N TYR A 280 26.55 -7.84 1.83
CA TYR A 280 26.66 -6.41 1.47
C TYR A 280 28.12 -6.05 1.24
N ASP A 281 28.46 -5.70 -0.01
CA ASP A 281 29.84 -5.45 -0.46
C ASP A 281 30.23 -3.96 -0.44
N GLN A 282 29.31 -3.04 -0.25
CA GLN A 282 29.60 -1.62 -0.21
C GLN A 282 30.43 -1.30 1.04
N THR A 283 31.57 -0.61 0.84
CA THR A 283 32.44 -0.24 1.96
C THR A 283 31.89 0.97 2.73
N PRO A 284 32.32 1.17 4.00
CA PRO A 284 32.00 2.40 4.74
C PRO A 284 32.40 3.68 4.02
N GLU A 285 33.53 3.67 3.29
CA GLU A 285 34.05 4.79 2.50
C GLU A 285 33.15 5.09 1.30
N ASP A 286 32.68 4.07 0.59
CA ASP A 286 31.80 4.23 -0.57
C ASP A 286 30.45 4.79 -0.15
N MET A 287 29.84 4.22 0.90
CA MET A 287 28.59 4.71 1.44
C MET A 287 28.69 6.15 1.96
N ALA A 288 29.77 6.47 2.66
CA ALA A 288 30.02 7.83 3.15
C ALA A 288 30.13 8.84 2.01
N ARG A 289 30.74 8.47 0.87
CA ARG A 289 30.82 9.31 -0.32
C ARG A 289 29.44 9.57 -0.93
N GLU A 290 28.58 8.56 -0.98
CA GLU A 290 27.20 8.70 -1.50
C GLU A 290 26.32 9.51 -0.53
N VAL A 291 26.39 9.26 0.76
CA VAL A 291 25.63 10.00 1.79
C VAL A 291 26.10 11.47 1.87
N LYS A 292 27.37 11.74 1.58
CA LYS A 292 27.89 13.11 1.49
C LYS A 292 27.10 13.96 0.48
N GLU A 293 26.64 13.38 -0.62
CA GLU A 293 25.82 14.08 -1.62
C GLU A 293 24.47 14.55 -1.02
N TYR A 294 23.87 13.79 -0.12
CA TYR A 294 22.64 14.19 0.58
C TYR A 294 22.86 15.46 1.44
N ILE A 295 24.01 15.50 2.09
CA ILE A 295 24.41 16.61 2.96
C ILE A 295 24.72 17.86 2.13
N GLU A 296 25.52 17.72 1.06
CA GLU A 296 25.92 18.81 0.17
C GLU A 296 24.74 19.44 -0.57
N GLU A 297 23.73 18.63 -0.91
CA GLU A 297 22.48 19.11 -1.51
C GLU A 297 21.45 19.62 -0.50
N GLY A 298 21.73 19.54 0.81
CA GLY A 298 20.83 20.01 1.87
C GLY A 298 19.53 19.21 1.97
N LEU A 299 19.57 17.89 1.74
CA LEU A 299 18.38 17.04 1.67
C LEU A 299 17.95 16.47 3.03
N VAL A 300 18.83 16.42 4.03
CA VAL A 300 18.63 15.63 5.24
C VAL A 300 18.81 16.40 6.54
N ASN A 301 18.15 15.92 7.58
CA ASN A 301 18.30 16.33 8.97
C ASN A 301 18.86 15.20 9.84
N ILE A 302 18.57 13.96 9.47
CA ILE A 302 18.96 12.75 10.20
C ILE A 302 19.52 11.75 9.19
N ILE A 303 20.70 11.21 9.46
CA ILE A 303 21.33 10.18 8.64
C ILE A 303 21.72 8.98 9.50
N GLY A 304 21.59 7.78 8.98
CA GLY A 304 21.94 6.53 9.65
C GLY A 304 22.25 5.42 8.67
N GLY A 305 22.15 4.18 9.11
CA GLY A 305 22.34 3.01 8.28
C GLY A 305 21.29 1.93 8.53
N CYS A 306 20.93 1.18 7.49
CA CYS A 306 20.06 0.01 7.56
C CYS A 306 20.86 -1.26 7.23
N CYS A 307 20.25 -2.27 6.63
CA CYS A 307 20.84 -3.59 6.39
C CYS A 307 22.29 -3.54 5.88
N GLY A 308 23.14 -4.38 6.45
CA GLY A 308 24.57 -4.47 6.12
C GLY A 308 25.46 -3.41 6.80
N THR A 309 24.89 -2.38 7.45
CA THR A 309 25.68 -1.34 8.11
C THR A 309 26.10 -1.76 9.52
N THR A 310 27.23 -1.25 9.96
CA THR A 310 27.84 -1.49 11.28
C THR A 310 28.37 -0.19 11.86
N GLU A 311 28.96 -0.25 13.06
CA GLU A 311 29.60 0.89 13.71
C GLU A 311 30.66 1.57 12.82
N ALA A 312 31.32 0.83 11.93
CA ALA A 312 32.31 1.37 11.00
C ALA A 312 31.72 2.35 9.98
N TYR A 313 30.48 2.12 9.55
CA TYR A 313 29.74 3.04 8.65
C TYR A 313 29.32 4.32 9.39
N ILE A 314 28.76 4.15 10.58
CA ILE A 314 28.30 5.28 11.40
C ILE A 314 29.48 6.18 11.81
N ALA A 315 30.65 5.62 12.10
CA ALA A 315 31.85 6.38 12.41
C ALA A 315 32.31 7.32 11.27
N LYS A 316 31.96 7.04 10.02
CA LYS A 316 32.28 7.89 8.86
C LYS A 316 31.42 9.14 8.79
N TYR A 317 30.27 9.17 9.44
CA TYR A 317 29.33 10.29 9.34
C TYR A 317 29.74 11.50 10.17
N GLY A 318 30.40 11.31 11.32
CA GLY A 318 30.83 12.40 12.16
C GLY A 318 31.53 13.53 11.42
N PRO A 319 32.63 13.26 10.69
CA PRO A 319 33.33 14.26 9.87
C PRO A 319 32.50 14.89 8.75
N LEU A 320 31.51 14.17 8.21
CA LEU A 320 30.65 14.67 7.13
C LEU A 320 29.62 15.68 7.61
N VAL A 321 29.10 15.52 8.81
CA VAL A 321 28.07 16.41 9.38
C VAL A 321 28.66 17.62 10.11
N GLU A 322 29.96 17.64 10.37
CA GLU A 322 30.62 18.75 11.05
C GLU A 322 30.54 20.02 10.21
N GLY A 323 29.86 21.04 10.74
CA GLY A 323 29.63 22.32 10.05
C GLY A 323 28.60 22.28 8.89
N ALA A 324 28.02 21.13 8.62
CA ALA A 324 26.99 21.00 7.59
C ALA A 324 25.65 21.61 8.06
N LYS A 325 24.93 22.23 7.13
CA LYS A 325 23.60 22.81 7.42
C LYS A 325 22.52 21.73 7.24
N PRO A 326 21.61 21.56 8.22
CA PRO A 326 20.48 20.66 8.06
C PRO A 326 19.47 21.18 7.03
N HIS A 327 18.67 20.27 6.48
CA HIS A 327 17.53 20.60 5.64
C HIS A 327 16.52 21.51 6.38
N ILE A 328 15.98 22.49 5.66
CA ILE A 328 14.91 23.36 6.19
C ILE A 328 13.58 22.81 5.66
N PRO A 329 12.68 22.33 6.54
CA PRO A 329 11.38 21.83 6.13
C PRO A 329 10.58 22.86 5.33
N ASN A 330 9.84 22.39 4.33
CA ASN A 330 8.94 23.23 3.54
C ASN A 330 7.75 23.73 4.38
N SER A 331 7.07 24.76 3.88
CA SER A 331 5.75 25.14 4.43
C SER A 331 4.75 24.01 4.18
N LYS A 332 3.73 23.92 5.06
CA LYS A 332 2.61 23.02 4.81
C LYS A 332 1.91 23.42 3.50
N PRO A 333 1.53 22.46 2.65
CA PRO A 333 0.79 22.75 1.43
C PRO A 333 -0.54 23.46 1.75
N GLU A 334 -0.85 24.49 0.97
CA GLU A 334 -2.11 25.24 1.06
C GLU A 334 -3.14 24.72 0.06
N THR A 335 -2.80 23.71 -0.75
CA THR A 335 -3.66 23.08 -1.76
C THR A 335 -4.50 21.97 -1.17
N PHE A 336 -5.68 21.74 -1.72
CA PHE A 336 -6.50 20.57 -1.41
C PHE A 336 -5.88 19.32 -2.01
N ARG A 337 -5.65 18.32 -1.18
CA ARG A 337 -5.01 17.07 -1.58
C ARG A 337 -5.78 15.86 -1.07
N LEU A 338 -5.95 14.89 -1.95
CA LEU A 338 -6.52 13.58 -1.69
C LEU A 338 -5.59 12.51 -2.27
N SER A 339 -5.77 11.27 -1.88
CA SER A 339 -5.01 10.18 -2.50
C SER A 339 -5.76 8.85 -2.51
N GLY A 340 -5.58 8.12 -3.60
CA GLY A 340 -5.68 6.69 -3.67
C GLY A 340 -4.25 6.11 -3.64
N LEU A 341 -3.88 5.29 -4.64
CA LEU A 341 -2.49 4.93 -4.89
C LEU A 341 -1.70 6.10 -5.48
N GLU A 342 -2.38 7.07 -6.08
CA GLU A 342 -1.82 8.28 -6.67
C GLU A 342 -2.35 9.51 -5.97
N LEU A 343 -1.58 10.60 -6.02
CA LEU A 343 -1.98 11.88 -5.48
C LEU A 343 -2.99 12.57 -6.41
N LEU A 344 -4.08 13.07 -5.85
CA LEU A 344 -4.96 14.06 -6.47
C LEU A 344 -4.75 15.40 -5.75
N GLU A 345 -4.16 16.36 -6.44
CA GLU A 345 -3.90 17.70 -5.92
C GLU A 345 -4.62 18.74 -6.76
N GLN A 346 -5.39 19.62 -6.12
CA GLN A 346 -6.04 20.72 -6.80
C GLN A 346 -5.00 21.72 -7.30
N SER A 347 -5.09 22.08 -8.57
CA SER A 347 -4.15 22.97 -9.27
C SER A 347 -4.84 23.75 -10.37
N SER A 348 -4.08 24.58 -11.12
CA SER A 348 -4.61 25.23 -12.32
C SER A 348 -5.03 24.23 -13.41
N GLU A 349 -4.46 23.04 -13.43
CA GLU A 349 -4.81 21.96 -14.38
C GLU A 349 -6.00 21.13 -13.86
N VAL A 350 -6.14 20.97 -12.54
CA VAL A 350 -7.23 20.28 -11.87
C VAL A 350 -8.01 21.31 -11.04
N SER A 351 -8.74 22.17 -11.72
CA SER A 351 -9.51 23.24 -11.08
C SER A 351 -10.89 22.81 -10.57
N PHE A 352 -11.40 21.66 -11.05
CA PHE A 352 -12.68 21.08 -10.67
C PHE A 352 -12.57 19.58 -10.49
N ILE A 353 -13.16 19.04 -9.40
CA ILE A 353 -13.11 17.62 -9.05
C ILE A 353 -14.49 17.01 -9.26
N ASN A 354 -14.61 16.15 -10.27
CA ASN A 354 -15.82 15.37 -10.49
C ASN A 354 -15.78 14.06 -9.70
N VAL A 355 -16.83 13.85 -8.90
CA VAL A 355 -17.03 12.65 -8.07
C VAL A 355 -18.05 11.75 -8.76
N GLY A 356 -17.67 10.53 -9.08
CA GLY A 356 -18.52 9.57 -9.78
C GLY A 356 -19.60 8.97 -8.88
N GLU A 357 -20.89 9.11 -9.24
CA GLU A 357 -22.07 8.77 -8.44
C GLU A 357 -22.61 7.34 -8.62
N ARG A 358 -21.99 6.50 -9.47
CA ARG A 358 -22.63 5.23 -9.90
C ARG A 358 -22.42 4.05 -8.97
N CYS A 359 -21.52 4.12 -8.00
CA CYS A 359 -21.35 3.11 -6.95
C CYS A 359 -22.21 3.41 -5.71
N ASN A 360 -23.42 3.89 -5.92
CA ASN A 360 -24.39 4.25 -4.90
C ASN A 360 -25.65 3.40 -5.05
N VAL A 361 -25.98 2.57 -4.05
CA VAL A 361 -27.15 1.66 -4.07
C VAL A 361 -28.48 2.40 -4.13
N ALA A 362 -28.57 3.59 -3.54
CA ALA A 362 -29.76 4.43 -3.61
C ALA A 362 -29.94 5.10 -4.98
N GLY A 363 -28.85 5.45 -5.66
CA GLY A 363 -28.83 6.14 -6.94
C GLY A 363 -28.80 5.25 -8.17
N SER A 364 -28.33 4.00 -8.06
CA SER A 364 -28.12 3.09 -9.19
C SER A 364 -28.80 1.74 -8.97
N ARG A 365 -29.91 1.49 -9.65
CA ARG A 365 -30.63 0.21 -9.59
C ARG A 365 -29.76 -0.98 -10.05
N LYS A 366 -28.88 -0.75 -11.03
CA LYS A 366 -27.95 -1.80 -11.50
C LYS A 366 -26.97 -2.16 -10.39
N PHE A 367 -26.36 -1.16 -9.76
CA PHE A 367 -25.39 -1.37 -8.69
C PHE A 367 -26.04 -2.07 -7.49
N LEU A 368 -27.22 -1.61 -7.04
CA LEU A 368 -27.99 -2.25 -5.96
C LEU A 368 -28.27 -3.74 -6.24
N ARG A 369 -28.72 -4.06 -7.46
CA ARG A 369 -28.97 -5.46 -7.84
C ARG A 369 -27.69 -6.31 -7.73
N LEU A 370 -26.58 -5.81 -8.25
CA LEU A 370 -25.29 -6.53 -8.24
C LEU A 370 -24.79 -6.78 -6.80
N ILE A 371 -24.93 -5.81 -5.91
CA ILE A 371 -24.57 -5.97 -4.50
C ILE A 371 -25.49 -6.99 -3.82
N ASN A 372 -26.81 -6.96 -4.04
CA ASN A 372 -27.74 -7.95 -3.53
C ASN A 372 -27.43 -9.38 -4.01
N GLU A 373 -27.07 -9.53 -5.29
CA GLU A 373 -26.71 -10.80 -5.91
C GLU A 373 -25.27 -11.26 -5.55
N LYS A 374 -24.50 -10.44 -4.79
CA LYS A 374 -23.08 -10.64 -4.48
C LYS A 374 -22.18 -10.75 -5.73
N ASN A 375 -22.62 -10.17 -6.85
CA ASN A 375 -21.85 -10.07 -8.08
C ASN A 375 -20.89 -8.87 -8.01
N TYR A 376 -19.91 -8.97 -7.11
CA TYR A 376 -18.99 -7.89 -6.86
C TYR A 376 -18.05 -7.58 -8.02
N GLU A 377 -17.74 -8.55 -8.87
CA GLU A 377 -16.89 -8.34 -10.04
C GLU A 377 -17.53 -7.39 -11.04
N GLU A 378 -18.81 -7.61 -11.36
CA GLU A 378 -19.55 -6.67 -12.23
C GLU A 378 -19.81 -5.33 -11.53
N ALA A 379 -20.02 -5.32 -10.21
CA ALA A 379 -20.12 -4.08 -9.44
C ALA A 379 -18.82 -3.26 -9.51
N LEU A 380 -17.64 -3.92 -9.43
CA LEU A 380 -16.33 -3.28 -9.56
C LEU A 380 -16.09 -2.73 -10.97
N SER A 381 -16.66 -3.37 -12.01
CA SER A 381 -16.59 -2.87 -13.39
C SER A 381 -17.26 -1.50 -13.53
N ILE A 382 -18.32 -1.21 -12.73
CA ILE A 382 -18.97 0.09 -12.69
C ILE A 382 -18.02 1.16 -12.13
N ALA A 383 -17.27 0.85 -11.07
CA ALA A 383 -16.27 1.76 -10.52
C ALA A 383 -15.16 2.05 -11.54
N ARG A 384 -14.63 0.98 -12.18
CA ARG A 384 -13.61 1.09 -13.22
C ARG A 384 -14.07 1.95 -14.39
N LYS A 385 -15.29 1.74 -14.85
CA LYS A 385 -15.88 2.53 -15.94
C LYS A 385 -15.95 4.02 -15.59
N GLN A 386 -16.32 4.39 -14.36
CA GLN A 386 -16.35 5.78 -13.94
C GLN A 386 -14.96 6.44 -13.97
N VAL A 387 -13.90 5.70 -13.58
CA VAL A 387 -12.52 6.20 -13.67
C VAL A 387 -12.10 6.38 -15.13
N GLU A 388 -12.47 5.45 -16.01
CA GLU A 388 -12.23 5.55 -17.46
C GLU A 388 -12.97 6.75 -18.07
N ASP A 389 -14.18 7.04 -17.61
CA ASP A 389 -14.99 8.19 -18.03
C ASP A 389 -14.53 9.53 -17.42
N GLY A 390 -13.42 9.51 -16.62
CA GLY A 390 -12.77 10.71 -16.11
C GLY A 390 -13.18 11.10 -14.69
N ALA A 391 -13.80 10.22 -13.89
CA ALA A 391 -14.01 10.50 -12.48
C ALA A 391 -12.68 10.60 -11.76
N LEU A 392 -12.50 11.68 -11.00
CA LEU A 392 -11.29 11.92 -10.18
C LEU A 392 -11.43 11.35 -8.76
N VAL A 393 -12.67 11.12 -8.32
CA VAL A 393 -13.03 10.50 -7.03
C VAL A 393 -14.23 9.58 -7.30
N ILE A 394 -14.34 8.48 -6.58
CA ILE A 394 -15.50 7.57 -6.63
C ILE A 394 -16.29 7.65 -5.33
N ASP A 395 -17.56 8.00 -5.42
CA ASP A 395 -18.53 7.92 -4.32
C ASP A 395 -19.03 6.49 -4.16
N VAL A 396 -19.00 5.97 -2.92
CA VAL A 396 -19.46 4.61 -2.58
C VAL A 396 -20.48 4.70 -1.46
N ASN A 397 -21.71 4.24 -1.73
CA ASN A 397 -22.82 4.20 -0.80
C ASN A 397 -23.49 2.83 -0.79
N MET A 398 -23.65 2.25 0.41
CA MET A 398 -24.29 0.93 0.64
C MET A 398 -25.55 1.03 1.52
N ASP A 399 -26.13 2.23 1.67
CA ASP A 399 -27.32 2.47 2.49
C ASP A 399 -28.59 1.95 1.82
N ASP A 400 -28.95 0.72 2.13
CA ASP A 400 -30.22 0.09 1.76
C ASP A 400 -30.81 -0.66 2.97
N GLY A 401 -32.14 -0.70 3.06
CA GLY A 401 -32.81 -1.31 4.20
C GLY A 401 -32.71 -2.84 4.30
N LEU A 402 -32.28 -3.50 3.22
CA LEU A 402 -32.13 -4.96 3.13
C LEU A 402 -30.68 -5.41 3.17
N LEU A 403 -29.71 -4.48 3.12
CA LEU A 403 -28.28 -4.77 3.17
C LEU A 403 -27.72 -4.59 4.59
N ASP A 404 -26.74 -5.40 4.92
CA ASP A 404 -25.79 -5.07 5.99
C ASP A 404 -24.78 -4.06 5.42
N ALA A 405 -25.15 -2.78 5.47
CA ALA A 405 -24.39 -1.69 4.85
C ALA A 405 -22.93 -1.64 5.33
N LYS A 406 -22.66 -2.01 6.60
CA LYS A 406 -21.32 -2.01 7.17
C LYS A 406 -20.43 -3.10 6.54
N GLU A 407 -20.94 -4.32 6.47
CA GLU A 407 -20.18 -5.43 5.86
C GLU A 407 -20.06 -5.28 4.34
N GLU A 408 -21.10 -4.77 3.66
CA GLU A 408 -21.04 -4.50 2.22
C GLU A 408 -20.03 -3.38 1.90
N MET A 409 -19.98 -2.32 2.70
CA MET A 409 -19.01 -1.23 2.54
C MET A 409 -17.58 -1.77 2.70
N LYS A 410 -17.28 -2.52 3.74
CA LYS A 410 -15.97 -3.14 3.96
C LYS A 410 -15.58 -4.06 2.80
N THR A 411 -16.49 -4.95 2.42
CA THR A 411 -16.25 -5.91 1.33
C THR A 411 -15.93 -5.19 0.02
N PHE A 412 -16.75 -4.22 -0.36
CA PHE A 412 -16.58 -3.51 -1.63
C PHE A 412 -15.35 -2.61 -1.64
N LEU A 413 -15.05 -1.90 -0.54
CA LEU A 413 -13.84 -1.08 -0.43
C LEU A 413 -12.57 -1.94 -0.46
N ASN A 414 -12.57 -3.10 0.20
CA ASN A 414 -11.45 -4.04 0.11
C ASN A 414 -11.23 -4.57 -1.31
N LEU A 415 -12.32 -4.77 -2.08
CA LEU A 415 -12.24 -5.15 -3.50
C LEU A 415 -11.69 -4.01 -4.34
N ILE A 416 -12.14 -2.77 -4.13
CA ILE A 416 -11.57 -1.58 -4.79
C ILE A 416 -10.07 -1.49 -4.55
N MET A 417 -9.62 -1.65 -3.29
CA MET A 417 -8.19 -1.60 -2.95
C MET A 417 -7.36 -2.72 -3.62
N SER A 418 -8.01 -3.81 -4.02
CA SER A 418 -7.37 -4.90 -4.76
C SER A 418 -7.38 -4.69 -6.29
N ASP A 419 -7.99 -3.59 -6.77
CA ASP A 419 -8.03 -3.22 -8.19
C ASP A 419 -7.26 -1.91 -8.44
N PRO A 420 -6.02 -1.97 -8.97
CA PRO A 420 -5.18 -0.78 -9.14
C PRO A 420 -5.77 0.28 -10.05
N ASP A 421 -6.63 -0.08 -11.01
CA ASP A 421 -7.23 0.88 -11.94
C ASP A 421 -8.28 1.76 -11.23
N VAL A 422 -8.92 1.23 -10.18
CA VAL A 422 -9.85 2.01 -9.34
C VAL A 422 -9.14 2.58 -8.11
N ALA A 423 -8.28 1.78 -7.46
CA ALA A 423 -7.56 2.19 -6.25
C ALA A 423 -6.64 3.41 -6.47
N ARG A 424 -6.25 3.73 -7.72
CA ARG A 424 -5.43 4.90 -8.02
C ARG A 424 -6.10 6.23 -7.68
N VAL A 425 -7.44 6.30 -7.72
CA VAL A 425 -8.19 7.51 -7.34
C VAL A 425 -8.67 7.46 -5.89
N PRO A 426 -8.84 8.61 -5.22
CA PRO A 426 -9.42 8.68 -3.88
C PRO A 426 -10.88 8.20 -3.88
N ILE A 427 -11.32 7.71 -2.73
CA ILE A 427 -12.69 7.24 -2.51
C ILE A 427 -13.44 8.21 -1.58
N MET A 428 -14.69 8.49 -1.91
CA MET A 428 -15.65 9.16 -1.02
C MET A 428 -16.53 8.09 -0.38
N ILE A 429 -16.48 8.01 0.96
CA ILE A 429 -17.31 7.09 1.75
C ILE A 429 -18.61 7.81 2.07
N ASP A 430 -19.72 7.37 1.48
CA ASP A 430 -21.04 7.98 1.63
C ASP A 430 -21.95 7.07 2.45
N SER A 431 -22.42 7.54 3.60
CA SER A 431 -23.42 6.86 4.40
C SER A 431 -24.11 7.81 5.38
N SER A 432 -25.37 7.53 5.65
CA SER A 432 -26.14 8.17 6.73
C SER A 432 -25.84 7.56 8.10
N LYS A 433 -25.13 6.42 8.17
CA LYS A 433 -24.83 5.66 9.39
C LYS A 433 -23.36 5.82 9.75
N TRP A 434 -23.10 6.31 10.96
CA TRP A 434 -21.75 6.57 11.42
C TRP A 434 -20.86 5.31 11.44
N GLU A 435 -21.39 4.18 11.89
CA GLU A 435 -20.67 2.90 11.95
C GLU A 435 -20.24 2.37 10.59
N VAL A 436 -20.92 2.76 9.50
CA VAL A 436 -20.54 2.44 8.12
C VAL A 436 -19.36 3.31 7.68
N ILE A 437 -19.43 4.63 7.96
CA ILE A 437 -18.37 5.59 7.67
C ILE A 437 -17.07 5.17 8.37
N GLU A 438 -17.13 4.93 9.68
CA GLU A 438 -15.94 4.55 10.45
C GLU A 438 -15.33 3.23 9.96
N ALA A 439 -16.15 2.22 9.65
CA ALA A 439 -15.69 0.97 9.10
C ALA A 439 -15.03 1.16 7.72
N GLY A 440 -15.60 2.01 6.87
CA GLY A 440 -15.03 2.33 5.55
C GLY A 440 -13.69 3.05 5.65
N LEU A 441 -13.52 4.01 6.55
CA LEU A 441 -12.27 4.73 6.79
C LEU A 441 -11.11 3.79 7.15
N LYS A 442 -11.40 2.72 7.88
CA LYS A 442 -10.43 1.69 8.30
C LYS A 442 -10.05 0.69 7.20
N CYS A 443 -10.63 0.82 5.99
CA CYS A 443 -10.31 -0.01 4.83
C CYS A 443 -9.42 0.72 3.80
N LEU A 444 -9.26 2.05 3.90
CA LEU A 444 -8.63 2.86 2.86
C LEU A 444 -7.25 3.36 3.26
N GLN A 445 -6.23 3.01 2.48
CA GLN A 445 -4.85 3.45 2.71
C GLN A 445 -4.62 4.93 2.35
N GLY A 446 -5.35 5.45 1.36
CA GLY A 446 -5.23 6.84 0.90
C GLY A 446 -5.96 7.85 1.79
N LYS A 447 -5.81 9.14 1.44
CA LYS A 447 -6.61 10.23 2.02
C LYS A 447 -7.95 10.31 1.29
N SER A 448 -8.99 9.77 1.92
CA SER A 448 -10.36 9.69 1.43
C SER A 448 -11.20 10.91 1.81
N ILE A 449 -12.47 10.92 1.37
CA ILE A 449 -13.48 11.91 1.77
C ILE A 449 -14.59 11.17 2.53
N VAL A 450 -15.06 11.76 3.62
CA VAL A 450 -16.29 11.33 4.32
C VAL A 450 -17.47 12.16 3.83
N ASN A 451 -18.53 11.51 3.37
CA ASN A 451 -19.81 12.12 3.03
C ASN A 451 -20.91 11.49 3.89
N SER A 452 -21.43 12.09 4.94
CA SER A 452 -21.15 13.42 5.44
C SER A 452 -21.38 13.51 6.94
N ILE A 453 -21.00 14.63 7.54
CA ILE A 453 -21.41 15.02 8.88
C ILE A 453 -22.24 16.30 8.86
N SER A 454 -23.00 16.55 9.90
CA SER A 454 -23.79 17.76 10.04
C SER A 454 -24.10 18.08 11.51
N LEU A 455 -24.59 19.29 11.77
CA LEU A 455 -25.03 19.74 13.12
C LEU A 455 -26.42 19.22 13.50
N LYS A 456 -27.04 18.33 12.70
CA LYS A 456 -28.38 17.78 12.93
C LYS A 456 -28.57 17.14 14.33
N GLU A 457 -27.53 16.43 14.81
CA GLU A 457 -27.54 15.76 16.11
C GLU A 457 -26.87 16.56 17.22
N GLY A 458 -26.59 17.85 16.95
CA GLY A 458 -25.94 18.80 17.87
C GLY A 458 -24.42 18.85 17.76
N GLU A 459 -23.84 19.85 18.45
CA GLU A 459 -22.40 20.16 18.38
C GLU A 459 -21.52 19.06 18.95
N GLU A 460 -21.94 18.41 20.05
CA GLU A 460 -21.13 17.40 20.72
C GLU A 460 -20.84 16.21 19.81
N LYS A 461 -21.87 15.66 19.18
CA LYS A 461 -21.70 14.55 18.19
C LYS A 461 -20.96 14.97 16.93
N PHE A 462 -21.16 16.23 16.50
CA PHE A 462 -20.44 16.77 15.37
C PHE A 462 -18.94 16.85 15.63
N ILE A 463 -18.53 17.34 16.82
CA ILE A 463 -17.12 17.41 17.25
C ILE A 463 -16.53 16.00 17.42
N GLU A 464 -17.28 15.06 18.03
CA GLU A 464 -16.84 13.67 18.21
C GLU A 464 -16.51 13.03 16.85
N ARG A 465 -17.46 13.04 15.90
CA ARG A 465 -17.27 12.47 14.56
C ARG A 465 -16.16 13.16 13.78
N ALA A 466 -16.12 14.48 13.77
CA ALA A 466 -15.06 15.24 13.12
C ALA A 466 -13.67 14.90 13.69
N SER A 467 -13.56 14.72 15.00
CA SER A 467 -12.31 14.33 15.65
C SER A 467 -11.83 12.93 15.22
N ILE A 468 -12.74 11.98 15.04
CA ILE A 468 -12.41 10.62 14.55
C ILE A 468 -11.99 10.68 13.07
N ILE A 469 -12.71 11.43 12.22
CA ILE A 469 -12.36 11.62 10.81
C ILE A 469 -10.95 12.21 10.69
N LYS A 470 -10.65 13.24 11.46
CA LYS A 470 -9.32 13.86 11.52
C LYS A 470 -8.23 12.85 11.92
N LYS A 471 -8.47 12.05 12.98
CA LYS A 471 -7.51 11.01 13.42
C LYS A 471 -7.27 9.93 12.38
N LEU A 472 -8.25 9.63 11.54
CA LEU A 472 -8.14 8.65 10.46
C LEU A 472 -7.66 9.27 9.12
N GLY A 473 -7.41 10.60 9.10
CA GLY A 473 -6.76 11.30 8.00
C GLY A 473 -7.62 11.43 6.74
N ALA A 474 -8.89 11.79 6.88
CA ALA A 474 -9.79 12.02 5.76
C ALA A 474 -10.25 13.48 5.69
N ALA A 475 -10.59 13.95 4.48
CA ALA A 475 -11.37 15.17 4.27
C ALA A 475 -12.86 14.91 4.57
N VAL A 476 -13.63 15.95 4.78
CA VAL A 476 -15.01 15.80 5.24
C VAL A 476 -15.98 16.70 4.50
N VAL A 477 -17.07 16.13 3.99
CA VAL A 477 -18.23 16.88 3.52
C VAL A 477 -19.10 17.24 4.72
N VAL A 478 -19.44 18.52 4.83
CA VAL A 478 -20.30 19.09 5.87
C VAL A 478 -21.57 19.57 5.20
N MET A 479 -22.68 18.89 5.46
CA MET A 479 -23.98 19.31 4.95
C MET A 479 -24.52 20.52 5.75
N ALA A 480 -25.11 21.46 5.05
CA ALA A 480 -25.83 22.57 5.65
C ALA A 480 -27.15 22.10 6.29
N PHE A 481 -27.02 21.45 7.43
CA PHE A 481 -28.10 20.82 8.21
C PHE A 481 -27.80 21.00 9.70
N ASP A 482 -28.73 21.56 10.46
CA ASP A 482 -28.59 21.71 11.90
C ASP A 482 -29.80 21.16 12.65
N GLU A 483 -29.90 21.47 13.93
CA GLU A 483 -30.97 21.01 14.84
C GLU A 483 -32.38 21.48 14.39
N GLN A 484 -32.47 22.52 13.57
CA GLN A 484 -33.72 23.06 13.01
C GLN A 484 -34.10 22.37 11.69
N GLY A 485 -33.20 21.57 11.12
CA GLY A 485 -33.39 20.86 9.88
C GLY A 485 -32.47 21.34 8.75
N GLN A 486 -32.81 20.93 7.53
CA GLN A 486 -32.05 21.23 6.33
C GLN A 486 -32.15 22.72 6.00
N ALA A 487 -31.00 23.36 5.72
CA ALA A 487 -30.94 24.73 5.30
C ALA A 487 -31.39 24.83 3.82
N ASP A 488 -32.49 25.47 3.56
CA ASP A 488 -33.13 25.64 2.25
C ASP A 488 -32.88 27.04 1.66
N THR A 489 -32.88 28.09 2.47
CA THR A 489 -32.65 29.47 2.05
C THR A 489 -31.18 29.87 2.10
N TYR A 490 -30.77 30.85 1.29
CA TYR A 490 -29.42 31.43 1.28
C TYR A 490 -28.92 31.77 2.68
N GLN A 491 -29.74 32.48 3.47
CA GLN A 491 -29.35 32.92 4.81
C GLN A 491 -29.06 31.75 5.73
N ARG A 492 -29.92 30.74 5.73
CA ARG A 492 -29.73 29.52 6.54
C ARG A 492 -28.49 28.75 6.12
N LYS A 493 -28.22 28.62 4.79
CA LYS A 493 -27.05 27.93 4.26
C LYS A 493 -25.77 28.56 4.79
N ILE A 494 -25.62 29.88 4.71
CA ILE A 494 -24.40 30.55 5.17
C ILE A 494 -24.24 30.51 6.70
N GLU A 495 -25.31 30.64 7.48
CA GLU A 495 -25.26 30.57 8.95
C GLU A 495 -24.81 29.20 9.45
N VAL A 496 -25.36 28.12 8.90
CA VAL A 496 -25.00 26.75 9.27
C VAL A 496 -23.54 26.44 8.85
N CYS A 497 -23.14 26.81 7.63
CA CYS A 497 -21.78 26.60 7.15
C CYS A 497 -20.75 27.39 7.99
N GLU A 498 -21.03 28.65 8.33
CA GLU A 498 -20.14 29.45 9.16
C GLU A 498 -19.99 28.85 10.57
N ARG A 499 -21.09 28.42 11.18
CA ARG A 499 -21.07 27.78 12.50
C ARG A 499 -20.24 26.49 12.49
N ALA A 500 -20.50 25.63 11.51
CA ALA A 500 -19.74 24.39 11.33
C ALA A 500 -18.24 24.64 11.09
N TYR A 501 -17.89 25.60 10.25
CA TYR A 501 -16.51 25.98 9.98
C TYR A 501 -15.77 26.43 11.23
N ARG A 502 -16.39 27.27 12.05
CA ARG A 502 -15.80 27.74 13.32
C ARG A 502 -15.55 26.58 14.28
N ILE A 503 -16.51 25.67 14.43
CA ILE A 503 -16.34 24.48 15.28
C ILE A 503 -15.18 23.61 14.79
N LEU A 504 -15.14 23.29 13.50
CA LEU A 504 -14.12 22.44 12.92
C LEU A 504 -12.72 23.04 13.05
N THR A 505 -12.56 24.32 12.74
CA THR A 505 -11.24 24.96 12.75
C THR A 505 -10.75 25.31 14.16
N SER A 506 -11.63 25.82 15.06
CA SER A 506 -11.22 26.31 16.37
C SER A 506 -11.28 25.28 17.48
N GLN A 507 -12.21 24.33 17.45
CA GLN A 507 -12.39 23.33 18.51
C GLN A 507 -11.77 21.97 18.14
N VAL A 508 -11.96 21.51 16.91
CA VAL A 508 -11.40 20.23 16.42
C VAL A 508 -9.97 20.42 15.90
N GLY A 509 -9.64 21.64 15.42
CA GLY A 509 -8.38 21.94 14.75
C GLY A 509 -8.26 21.19 13.39
N PHE A 510 -9.36 21.12 12.67
CA PHE A 510 -9.41 20.56 11.32
C PHE A 510 -8.67 21.49 10.33
N ASN A 511 -7.96 20.92 9.36
CA ASN A 511 -7.36 21.75 8.31
C ASN A 511 -8.49 22.37 7.45
N PRO A 512 -8.54 23.69 7.27
CA PRO A 512 -9.56 24.31 6.42
C PRO A 512 -9.64 23.74 5.01
N ASN A 513 -8.50 23.37 4.41
CA ASN A 513 -8.46 22.77 3.07
C ASN A 513 -9.09 21.36 3.02
N ASP A 514 -9.36 20.71 4.14
CA ASP A 514 -10.00 19.39 4.18
C ASP A 514 -11.50 19.48 4.49
N ILE A 515 -12.06 20.70 4.54
CA ILE A 515 -13.48 20.98 4.78
C ILE A 515 -14.18 21.24 3.44
N ILE A 516 -15.19 20.45 3.14
CA ILE A 516 -16.00 20.56 1.92
C ILE A 516 -17.45 20.83 2.34
N PHE A 517 -18.01 21.98 1.99
CA PHE A 517 -19.41 22.26 2.27
C PHE A 517 -20.33 21.76 1.18
N ASP A 518 -21.41 21.08 1.57
CA ASP A 518 -22.58 20.85 0.71
C ASP A 518 -23.73 21.73 1.22
N PRO A 519 -23.95 22.90 0.59
CA PRO A 519 -25.06 23.78 0.99
C PRO A 519 -26.43 23.29 0.50
N ASN A 520 -26.59 21.99 0.25
CA ASN A 520 -27.79 21.26 -0.19
C ASN A 520 -28.30 21.67 -1.58
N VAL A 521 -28.00 20.82 -2.57
CA VAL A 521 -28.65 20.90 -3.89
C VAL A 521 -30.07 20.34 -3.79
N LEU A 522 -31.06 21.20 -3.93
CA LEU A 522 -32.47 20.86 -3.81
C LEU A 522 -33.15 20.93 -5.17
N SER A 523 -34.26 20.16 -5.33
CA SER A 523 -34.98 20.11 -6.61
C SER A 523 -35.70 21.40 -6.93
N VAL A 524 -35.59 21.85 -8.19
CA VAL A 524 -36.29 22.99 -8.73
C VAL A 524 -37.41 22.54 -9.68
N ALA A 525 -38.25 23.46 -10.12
CA ALA A 525 -39.40 23.22 -11.00
C ALA A 525 -40.35 22.12 -10.47
N THR A 526 -40.63 22.15 -9.19
CA THR A 526 -41.51 21.19 -8.49
C THR A 526 -42.99 21.63 -8.50
N GLY A 527 -43.32 22.85 -8.96
CA GLY A 527 -44.62 23.46 -8.85
C GLY A 527 -44.88 24.14 -7.49
N ILE A 528 -43.92 24.19 -6.60
CA ILE A 528 -43.97 24.87 -5.31
C ILE A 528 -43.13 26.13 -5.40
N GLU A 529 -43.73 27.32 -5.12
CA GLU A 529 -43.09 28.61 -5.34
C GLU A 529 -41.80 28.81 -4.48
N GLU A 530 -41.81 28.32 -3.23
CA GLU A 530 -40.65 28.39 -2.34
C GLU A 530 -39.43 27.67 -2.91
N HIS A 531 -39.64 26.64 -3.75
CA HIS A 531 -38.53 25.85 -4.34
C HIS A 531 -37.86 26.56 -5.53
N ASN A 532 -38.43 27.61 -6.07
CA ASN A 532 -37.92 28.31 -7.28
C ASN A 532 -36.52 28.94 -7.03
N ASN A 533 -36.19 29.32 -5.80
CA ASN A 533 -34.92 29.94 -5.45
C ASN A 533 -33.85 28.97 -5.03
N TYR A 534 -34.09 27.69 -4.88
CA TYR A 534 -33.14 26.72 -4.32
C TYR A 534 -31.79 26.67 -5.04
N ALA A 535 -31.80 26.68 -6.38
CA ALA A 535 -30.56 26.71 -7.17
C ALA A 535 -29.84 28.06 -7.05
N VAL A 536 -30.56 29.16 -7.06
CA VAL A 536 -30.01 30.52 -6.88
C VAL A 536 -29.39 30.68 -5.51
N ASP A 537 -30.05 30.18 -4.47
CA ASP A 537 -29.56 30.23 -3.08
C ASP A 537 -28.31 29.38 -2.89
N PHE A 538 -28.23 28.22 -3.52
CA PHE A 538 -27.01 27.41 -3.55
C PHE A 538 -25.84 28.15 -4.21
N ILE A 539 -26.04 28.69 -5.41
CA ILE A 539 -25.02 29.41 -6.19
C ILE A 539 -24.52 30.62 -5.41
N LYS A 540 -25.40 31.40 -4.77
CA LYS A 540 -25.04 32.56 -3.94
C LYS A 540 -24.27 32.12 -2.67
N ALA A 541 -24.74 31.04 -2.01
CA ALA A 541 -24.07 30.50 -0.82
C ALA A 541 -22.66 30.00 -1.15
N THR A 542 -22.47 29.38 -2.33
CA THR A 542 -21.15 28.99 -2.84
C THR A 542 -20.20 30.18 -2.89
N GLY A 543 -20.61 31.30 -3.52
CA GLY A 543 -19.80 32.50 -3.60
C GLY A 543 -19.47 33.10 -2.22
N TRP A 544 -20.43 33.09 -1.30
CA TRP A 544 -20.21 33.58 0.06
C TRP A 544 -19.23 32.67 0.82
N ILE A 545 -19.35 31.32 0.75
CA ILE A 545 -18.45 30.37 1.41
C ILE A 545 -17.01 30.60 0.93
N LYS A 546 -16.80 30.70 -0.36
CA LYS A 546 -15.45 30.90 -0.94
C LYS A 546 -14.81 32.24 -0.53
N GLN A 547 -15.61 33.28 -0.27
CA GLN A 547 -15.13 34.58 0.16
C GLN A 547 -14.90 34.70 1.68
N ASN A 548 -15.68 33.97 2.49
CA ASN A 548 -15.72 34.18 3.95
C ASN A 548 -15.14 33.03 4.77
N LEU A 549 -15.03 31.82 4.19
CA LEU A 549 -14.50 30.61 4.85
C LEU A 549 -13.19 30.16 4.16
N PRO A 550 -12.05 30.78 4.48
CA PRO A 550 -10.79 30.53 3.77
C PRO A 550 -10.38 29.07 3.79
N GLY A 551 -9.97 28.55 2.63
CA GLY A 551 -9.53 27.15 2.47
C GLY A 551 -10.68 26.16 2.23
N ALA A 552 -11.93 26.50 2.58
CA ALA A 552 -13.05 25.59 2.40
C ALA A 552 -13.43 25.39 0.92
N HIS A 553 -13.88 24.18 0.62
CA HIS A 553 -14.35 23.74 -0.70
C HIS A 553 -15.88 23.67 -0.73
N VAL A 554 -16.46 23.61 -1.93
CA VAL A 554 -17.90 23.47 -2.10
C VAL A 554 -18.19 22.33 -3.04
N SER A 555 -19.07 21.41 -2.61
CA SER A 555 -19.56 20.26 -3.37
C SER A 555 -21.09 20.20 -3.33
N GLY A 556 -21.66 19.27 -4.07
CA GLY A 556 -23.08 18.96 -4.01
C GLY A 556 -23.48 17.81 -4.93
N GLY A 557 -24.56 17.13 -4.58
CA GLY A 557 -25.19 16.08 -5.39
C GLY A 557 -26.05 16.68 -6.50
N VAL A 558 -25.46 16.94 -7.65
CA VAL A 558 -26.11 17.70 -8.75
C VAL A 558 -27.36 17.02 -9.30
N SER A 559 -27.41 15.70 -9.27
CA SER A 559 -28.58 14.91 -9.73
C SER A 559 -29.89 15.24 -8.98
N ASN A 560 -29.81 15.79 -7.76
CA ASN A 560 -30.98 16.21 -6.98
C ASN A 560 -31.70 17.39 -7.60
N LEU A 561 -31.00 18.30 -8.28
CA LEU A 561 -31.54 19.49 -8.90
C LEU A 561 -32.74 19.21 -9.82
N SER A 562 -32.59 18.17 -10.64
CA SER A 562 -33.51 17.82 -11.74
C SER A 562 -34.44 16.66 -11.39
N PHE A 563 -34.74 16.44 -10.11
CA PHE A 563 -35.57 15.32 -9.66
C PHE A 563 -36.98 15.38 -10.27
N SER A 564 -37.53 16.59 -10.47
CA SER A 564 -38.83 16.84 -11.11
C SER A 564 -38.88 16.35 -12.57
N PHE A 565 -37.75 16.25 -13.27
CA PHE A 565 -37.65 15.77 -14.64
C PHE A 565 -37.19 14.31 -14.78
N ARG A 566 -37.44 13.47 -13.79
CA ARG A 566 -37.14 12.03 -13.88
C ARG A 566 -37.82 11.41 -15.10
N GLY A 567 -37.04 10.68 -15.93
CA GLY A 567 -37.50 10.10 -17.18
C GLY A 567 -37.22 10.91 -18.44
N ASN A 568 -36.64 12.13 -18.31
CA ASN A 568 -36.12 12.93 -19.43
C ASN A 568 -34.64 13.23 -19.22
N ASN A 569 -33.78 12.28 -19.66
CA ASN A 569 -32.35 12.37 -19.41
C ASN A 569 -31.70 13.61 -20.03
N TYR A 570 -32.09 13.99 -21.25
CA TYR A 570 -31.51 15.14 -21.92
C TYR A 570 -31.74 16.46 -21.15
N ILE A 571 -32.99 16.73 -20.76
CA ILE A 571 -33.31 17.94 -19.96
C ILE A 571 -32.55 17.91 -18.61
N ARG A 572 -32.50 16.76 -17.97
CA ARG A 572 -31.74 16.60 -16.69
C ARG A 572 -30.27 16.93 -16.86
N GLU A 573 -29.61 16.36 -17.86
CA GLU A 573 -28.20 16.62 -18.13
C GLU A 573 -27.94 18.07 -18.51
N ALA A 574 -28.82 18.68 -19.31
CA ALA A 574 -28.74 20.10 -19.66
C ALA A 574 -28.94 21.01 -18.41
N MET A 575 -29.87 20.67 -17.51
CA MET A 575 -30.05 21.38 -16.24
C MET A 575 -28.79 21.29 -15.37
N HIS A 576 -28.14 20.09 -15.32
CA HIS A 576 -26.90 19.91 -14.58
C HIS A 576 -25.76 20.77 -15.17
N ALA A 577 -25.64 20.80 -16.51
CA ALA A 577 -24.62 21.60 -17.18
C ALA A 577 -24.79 23.09 -16.91
N VAL A 578 -26.02 23.60 -16.97
CA VAL A 578 -26.34 25.03 -16.68
C VAL A 578 -26.06 25.36 -15.22
N PHE A 579 -26.53 24.52 -14.30
CA PHE A 579 -26.26 24.72 -12.85
C PHE A 579 -24.79 24.76 -12.53
N LEU A 580 -24.02 23.75 -13.00
CA LEU A 580 -22.59 23.68 -12.80
C LEU A 580 -21.86 24.88 -13.40
N TYR A 581 -22.25 25.32 -14.60
CA TYR A 581 -21.65 26.50 -15.22
C TYR A 581 -21.72 27.73 -14.32
N HIS A 582 -22.89 28.03 -13.75
CA HIS A 582 -23.05 29.18 -12.86
C HIS A 582 -22.44 28.96 -11.47
N ALA A 583 -22.51 27.75 -10.92
CA ALA A 583 -21.96 27.45 -9.61
C ALA A 583 -20.41 27.47 -9.62
N ILE A 584 -19.77 26.94 -10.67
CA ILE A 584 -18.32 26.99 -10.86
C ILE A 584 -17.81 28.43 -10.98
N GLN A 585 -18.53 29.30 -11.65
CA GLN A 585 -18.20 30.73 -11.71
C GLN A 585 -18.22 31.40 -10.33
N GLN A 586 -19.02 30.90 -9.38
CA GLN A 586 -19.04 31.34 -8.00
C GLN A 586 -18.03 30.60 -7.09
N GLY A 587 -17.22 29.68 -7.66
CA GLY A 587 -16.14 28.98 -6.99
C GLY A 587 -16.49 27.59 -6.51
N MET A 588 -17.56 26.94 -6.99
CA MET A 588 -17.78 25.51 -6.76
C MET A 588 -16.64 24.73 -7.40
N ASP A 589 -15.97 23.89 -6.65
CA ASP A 589 -14.74 23.21 -7.06
C ASP A 589 -14.84 21.67 -7.00
N MET A 590 -16.00 21.15 -6.58
CA MET A 590 -16.29 19.73 -6.56
C MET A 590 -17.77 19.48 -6.83
N ALA A 591 -18.13 18.34 -7.46
CA ALA A 591 -19.51 17.88 -7.55
C ALA A 591 -19.64 16.37 -7.71
N ILE A 592 -20.70 15.82 -7.11
CA ILE A 592 -21.10 14.41 -7.29
C ILE A 592 -21.98 14.36 -8.54
N VAL A 593 -21.47 13.71 -9.58
CA VAL A 593 -22.05 13.72 -10.94
C VAL A 593 -21.92 12.35 -11.61
N ASN A 594 -22.65 12.17 -12.70
CA ASN A 594 -22.40 11.07 -13.63
C ASN A 594 -21.22 11.45 -14.55
N PRO A 595 -20.05 10.82 -14.45
CA PRO A 595 -18.88 11.18 -15.26
C PRO A 595 -19.05 10.89 -16.76
N ALA A 596 -19.99 10.02 -17.13
CA ALA A 596 -20.32 9.72 -18.53
C ALA A 596 -21.20 10.77 -19.22
N THR A 597 -21.61 11.84 -18.51
CA THR A 597 -22.44 12.91 -19.09
C THR A 597 -21.62 13.70 -20.11
N SER A 598 -22.17 13.85 -21.32
CA SER A 598 -21.52 14.52 -22.45
C SER A 598 -22.11 15.88 -22.80
N VAL A 599 -23.17 16.33 -22.13
CA VAL A 599 -23.82 17.62 -22.40
C VAL A 599 -23.02 18.77 -21.81
N LEU A 600 -22.45 19.60 -22.69
CA LEU A 600 -21.75 20.83 -22.28
C LEU A 600 -22.70 22.02 -22.37
N TYR A 601 -22.51 23.02 -21.53
CA TYR A 601 -23.29 24.29 -21.55
C TYR A 601 -23.30 24.94 -22.93
N SER A 602 -22.18 24.95 -23.64
CA SER A 602 -22.02 25.50 -24.98
C SER A 602 -22.79 24.75 -26.07
N ASP A 603 -23.12 23.49 -25.84
CA ASP A 603 -23.72 22.60 -26.84
C ASP A 603 -25.27 22.57 -26.73
N ILE A 604 -25.81 23.23 -25.69
CA ILE A 604 -27.25 23.31 -25.49
C ILE A 604 -27.84 24.32 -26.49
N PRO A 605 -28.87 23.93 -27.31
CA PRO A 605 -29.52 24.85 -28.19
C PRO A 605 -30.07 26.09 -27.47
N ALA A 606 -29.98 27.25 -28.10
CA ALA A 606 -30.26 28.55 -27.48
C ALA A 606 -31.67 28.68 -26.85
N ASP A 607 -32.67 28.07 -27.49
CA ASP A 607 -34.04 28.02 -26.99
C ASP A 607 -34.20 27.15 -25.76
N VAL A 608 -33.53 25.98 -25.73
CA VAL A 608 -33.48 25.06 -24.57
C VAL A 608 -32.69 25.70 -23.44
N LEU A 609 -31.56 26.32 -23.75
CA LEU A 609 -30.71 27.01 -22.78
C LEU A 609 -31.48 28.13 -22.06
N GLU A 610 -32.20 28.98 -22.82
CA GLU A 610 -33.01 30.07 -22.24
C GLU A 610 -34.02 29.53 -21.21
N HIS A 611 -34.78 28.47 -21.57
CA HIS A 611 -35.78 27.88 -20.68
C HIS A 611 -35.15 27.24 -19.40
N ILE A 612 -33.99 26.60 -19.55
CA ILE A 612 -33.30 26.00 -18.39
C ILE A 612 -32.69 27.09 -17.50
N GLU A 613 -32.09 28.13 -18.07
CA GLU A 613 -31.58 29.26 -17.30
C GLU A 613 -32.69 30.01 -16.56
N ASP A 614 -33.87 30.19 -17.20
CA ASP A 614 -35.02 30.79 -16.54
C ASP A 614 -35.42 30.01 -15.26
N VAL A 615 -35.33 28.69 -15.30
CA VAL A 615 -35.59 27.82 -14.11
C VAL A 615 -34.44 27.87 -13.10
N VAL A 616 -33.20 27.61 -13.53
CA VAL A 616 -32.04 27.52 -12.63
C VAL A 616 -31.76 28.87 -11.93
N LEU A 617 -31.94 29.96 -12.64
CA LEU A 617 -31.68 31.31 -12.12
C LEU A 617 -32.95 32.02 -11.62
N ASN A 618 -34.11 31.36 -11.66
CA ASN A 618 -35.43 31.90 -11.28
C ASN A 618 -35.72 33.27 -11.91
N ARG A 619 -35.53 33.39 -13.24
CA ARG A 619 -35.66 34.66 -13.96
C ARG A 619 -37.10 35.12 -14.16
N ARG A 620 -38.04 34.18 -14.08
CA ARG A 620 -39.44 34.44 -14.33
C ARG A 620 -40.40 33.48 -13.60
N PRO A 621 -41.58 33.91 -13.20
CA PRO A 621 -42.51 33.09 -12.41
C PRO A 621 -43.02 31.83 -13.10
N ASP A 622 -43.18 31.86 -14.45
CA ASP A 622 -43.71 30.76 -15.28
C ASP A 622 -42.60 29.85 -15.87
N ALA A 623 -41.37 29.97 -15.39
CA ALA A 623 -40.21 29.25 -15.92
C ALA A 623 -40.36 27.71 -15.85
N ALA A 624 -40.87 27.19 -14.74
CA ALA A 624 -41.10 25.76 -14.56
C ALA A 624 -42.10 25.18 -15.56
N GLU A 625 -43.25 25.88 -15.76
CA GLU A 625 -44.30 25.47 -16.70
C GLU A 625 -43.76 25.46 -18.13
N ARG A 626 -43.05 26.50 -18.54
CA ARG A 626 -42.44 26.60 -19.88
C ARG A 626 -41.43 25.47 -20.14
N LEU A 627 -40.60 25.14 -19.17
CA LEU A 627 -39.63 24.04 -19.32
C LEU A 627 -40.31 22.68 -19.39
N ILE A 628 -41.42 22.48 -18.66
CA ILE A 628 -42.21 21.24 -18.73
C ILE A 628 -42.82 21.08 -20.12
N GLU A 629 -43.45 22.14 -20.68
CA GLU A 629 -44.00 22.15 -22.03
C GLU A 629 -42.94 21.84 -23.10
N LEU A 630 -41.77 22.47 -23.00
CA LEU A 630 -40.64 22.20 -23.88
C LEU A 630 -40.16 20.76 -23.76
N ALA A 631 -40.05 20.24 -22.55
CA ALA A 631 -39.61 18.86 -22.28
C ALA A 631 -40.55 17.81 -22.88
N GLU A 632 -41.87 18.05 -22.82
CA GLU A 632 -42.90 17.22 -23.46
C GLU A 632 -42.82 17.29 -24.99
N ALA A 633 -42.62 18.50 -25.56
CA ALA A 633 -42.48 18.71 -27.00
C ALA A 633 -41.22 17.98 -27.56
N LEU A 634 -40.10 18.08 -26.86
CA LEU A 634 -38.87 17.39 -27.24
C LEU A 634 -39.00 15.86 -27.13
N LYS A 635 -39.75 15.36 -26.15
CA LYS A 635 -40.01 13.93 -25.99
C LYS A 635 -40.93 13.40 -27.09
N ALA A 636 -41.90 14.19 -27.52
CA ALA A 636 -42.81 13.85 -28.63
C ALA A 636 -42.10 13.88 -30.01
N SER A 637 -41.10 14.74 -30.19
CA SER A 637 -40.28 14.81 -31.41
C SER A 637 -39.17 13.75 -31.50
N SER A 638 -38.84 13.09 -30.41
CA SER A 638 -37.88 11.99 -30.35
C SER A 638 -38.56 10.68 -30.70
N ALA A 639 -38.79 10.40 -32.01
CA ALA A 639 -39.24 9.10 -32.50
C ALA A 639 -38.23 7.99 -32.05
N PRO A 640 -38.70 6.74 -31.80
CA PRO A 640 -37.86 5.67 -31.30
C PRO A 640 -36.84 5.23 -32.38
N GLY A 641 -35.59 5.70 -32.23
CA GLY A 641 -34.56 5.38 -33.23
C GLY A 641 -33.16 5.92 -32.96
N ALA A 642 -32.95 6.68 -31.91
CA ALA A 642 -31.59 7.20 -31.63
C ALA A 642 -31.28 7.16 -30.13
N SER A 643 -31.21 5.97 -29.54
CA SER A 643 -30.39 5.74 -28.38
C SER A 643 -28.98 5.53 -28.91
N GLY A 644 -28.27 6.60 -29.14
CA GLY A 644 -26.84 6.57 -29.35
C GLY A 644 -26.17 6.16 -28.02
N GLN A 645 -26.09 4.87 -27.79
CA GLN A 645 -24.97 4.34 -27.02
C GLN A 645 -23.72 4.64 -27.85
N SER A 646 -22.98 5.67 -27.47
CA SER A 646 -21.59 5.78 -27.88
C SER A 646 -20.85 4.62 -27.19
N THR A 647 -20.94 3.44 -27.78
CA THR A 647 -19.91 2.43 -27.62
C THR A 647 -18.67 3.03 -28.23
N SER A 648 -17.79 3.62 -27.40
CA SER A 648 -16.39 3.69 -27.76
C SER A 648 -15.97 2.24 -27.96
N VAL A 649 -15.93 1.80 -29.22
CA VAL A 649 -15.35 0.51 -29.58
C VAL A 649 -13.93 0.57 -29.05
N GLN A 650 -13.65 -0.21 -28.00
CA GLN A 650 -12.31 -0.29 -27.44
C GLN A 650 -11.46 -0.87 -28.56
N ALA A 651 -10.51 -0.12 -29.08
CA ALA A 651 -9.71 -0.51 -30.26
C ALA A 651 -9.07 -1.90 -30.13
N TRP A 652 -8.77 -2.33 -28.90
CA TRP A 652 -8.26 -3.68 -28.64
C TRP A 652 -9.27 -4.81 -28.87
N ARG A 653 -10.57 -4.52 -28.91
CA ARG A 653 -11.60 -5.54 -29.22
C ARG A 653 -11.63 -5.90 -30.70
N GLU A 654 -11.01 -5.11 -31.57
CA GLU A 654 -10.92 -5.35 -33.01
C GLU A 654 -9.69 -6.20 -33.40
N THR A 655 -8.83 -6.55 -32.42
CA THR A 655 -7.62 -7.38 -32.63
C THR A 655 -7.96 -8.89 -32.63
N SER A 656 -6.95 -9.72 -32.89
CA SER A 656 -7.11 -11.19 -32.85
C SER A 656 -7.53 -11.69 -31.46
N VAL A 657 -8.11 -12.88 -31.37
CA VAL A 657 -8.53 -13.45 -30.09
C VAL A 657 -7.33 -13.68 -29.16
N GLU A 658 -6.19 -14.03 -29.72
CA GLU A 658 -4.93 -14.19 -28.96
C GLU A 658 -4.49 -12.87 -28.34
N GLU A 659 -4.46 -11.80 -29.13
CA GLU A 659 -4.09 -10.46 -28.65
C GLU A 659 -5.09 -9.93 -27.62
N ARG A 660 -6.38 -10.23 -27.78
CA ARG A 660 -7.42 -9.87 -26.80
C ARG A 660 -7.22 -10.59 -25.46
N LEU A 661 -6.93 -11.89 -25.50
CA LEU A 661 -6.64 -12.69 -24.30
C LEU A 661 -5.37 -12.23 -23.59
N GLN A 662 -4.30 -11.95 -24.35
CA GLN A 662 -3.05 -11.38 -23.80
C GLN A 662 -3.30 -10.01 -23.17
N TYR A 663 -4.03 -9.13 -23.86
CA TYR A 663 -4.36 -7.80 -23.35
C TYR A 663 -5.22 -7.89 -22.08
N ALA A 664 -6.24 -8.74 -22.08
CA ALA A 664 -7.09 -8.98 -20.92
C ALA A 664 -6.29 -9.44 -19.69
N LEU A 665 -5.28 -10.30 -19.88
CA LEU A 665 -4.38 -10.71 -18.82
C LEU A 665 -3.49 -9.57 -18.35
N VAL A 666 -2.76 -8.89 -19.26
CA VAL A 666 -1.85 -7.78 -18.90
C VAL A 666 -2.58 -6.66 -18.14
N LYS A 667 -3.84 -6.39 -18.49
CA LYS A 667 -4.68 -5.38 -17.85
C LYS A 667 -5.52 -5.91 -16.68
N GLY A 668 -5.57 -7.22 -16.49
CA GLY A 668 -6.39 -7.86 -15.47
C GLY A 668 -7.90 -7.70 -15.71
N LEU A 669 -8.35 -7.76 -16.97
CA LEU A 669 -9.75 -7.57 -17.37
C LEU A 669 -10.47 -8.92 -17.47
N GLY A 670 -11.50 -9.13 -16.66
CA GLY A 670 -12.32 -10.36 -16.66
C GLY A 670 -13.61 -10.30 -17.47
N ASP A 671 -14.03 -9.11 -17.92
CA ASP A 671 -15.38 -8.84 -18.43
C ASP A 671 -15.70 -9.55 -19.76
N TYR A 672 -14.71 -9.68 -20.65
CA TYR A 672 -14.87 -10.31 -21.98
C TYR A 672 -14.24 -11.70 -22.06
N LEU A 673 -13.64 -12.15 -20.96
CA LEU A 673 -12.79 -13.34 -20.93
C LEU A 673 -13.54 -14.60 -21.37
N GLU A 674 -14.78 -14.78 -20.92
CA GLU A 674 -15.60 -15.95 -21.27
C GLU A 674 -15.92 -15.99 -22.78
N ALA A 675 -16.31 -14.85 -23.35
CA ALA A 675 -16.63 -14.76 -24.78
C ALA A 675 -15.37 -14.99 -25.65
N ASP A 676 -14.22 -14.41 -25.25
CA ASP A 676 -12.96 -14.56 -25.97
C ASP A 676 -12.42 -16.01 -25.85
N LEU A 677 -12.56 -16.66 -24.70
CA LEU A 677 -12.19 -18.07 -24.53
C LEU A 677 -13.10 -19.01 -25.34
N GLN A 678 -14.42 -18.73 -25.42
CA GLN A 678 -15.33 -19.50 -26.27
C GLN A 678 -14.99 -19.35 -27.76
N GLU A 679 -14.54 -18.17 -28.18
CA GLU A 679 -14.05 -17.94 -29.56
C GLU A 679 -12.73 -18.68 -29.77
N ALA A 680 -11.78 -18.61 -28.85
CA ALA A 680 -10.50 -19.30 -28.91
C ALA A 680 -10.69 -20.83 -29.00
N MET A 681 -11.61 -21.40 -28.22
CA MET A 681 -11.92 -22.85 -28.29
C MET A 681 -12.39 -23.34 -29.65
N LYS A 682 -12.89 -22.46 -30.53
CA LYS A 682 -13.23 -22.80 -31.90
C LYS A 682 -12.04 -22.78 -32.86
N GLN A 683 -10.97 -22.11 -32.49
CA GLN A 683 -9.77 -21.92 -33.33
C GLN A 683 -8.63 -22.86 -32.94
N TYR A 684 -8.55 -23.27 -31.68
CA TYR A 684 -7.51 -24.15 -31.17
C TYR A 684 -7.93 -25.63 -31.18
N PRO A 685 -7.08 -26.55 -31.69
CA PRO A 685 -7.40 -27.98 -31.74
C PRO A 685 -7.59 -28.62 -30.36
N LYS A 686 -6.87 -28.13 -29.36
CA LYS A 686 -6.97 -28.56 -27.96
C LYS A 686 -7.14 -27.34 -27.04
N VAL A 687 -8.02 -27.48 -26.07
CA VAL A 687 -8.30 -26.42 -25.11
C VAL A 687 -7.05 -26.06 -24.28
N VAL A 688 -6.16 -27.03 -24.03
CA VAL A 688 -4.89 -26.82 -23.31
C VAL A 688 -3.97 -25.86 -24.06
N ASP A 689 -4.00 -25.87 -25.41
CA ASP A 689 -3.16 -24.99 -26.26
C ASP A 689 -3.50 -23.49 -26.06
N ILE A 690 -4.72 -23.17 -25.62
CA ILE A 690 -5.12 -21.80 -25.26
C ILE A 690 -4.40 -21.35 -23.98
N ILE A 691 -4.20 -22.26 -23.02
CA ILE A 691 -3.48 -21.98 -21.79
C ILE A 691 -1.99 -21.84 -22.08
N GLU A 692 -1.39 -22.80 -22.78
CA GLU A 692 0.04 -22.84 -23.10
C GLU A 692 0.47 -21.78 -24.12
N GLY A 693 -0.45 -21.27 -24.94
CA GLY A 693 -0.23 -20.21 -25.94
C GLY A 693 -0.59 -18.82 -25.37
N PRO A 694 -1.70 -18.23 -25.83
CA PRO A 694 -2.02 -16.82 -25.58
C PRO A 694 -2.12 -16.44 -24.10
N LEU A 695 -2.59 -17.34 -23.21
CA LEU A 695 -2.69 -17.03 -21.79
C LEU A 695 -1.30 -17.01 -21.13
N MET A 696 -0.45 -17.98 -21.41
CA MET A 696 0.93 -18.00 -20.88
C MET A 696 1.80 -16.86 -21.47
N GLU A 697 1.61 -16.51 -22.74
CA GLU A 697 2.30 -15.36 -23.34
C GLU A 697 1.91 -14.05 -22.64
N GLY A 698 0.62 -13.87 -22.31
CA GLY A 698 0.16 -12.75 -21.49
C GLY A 698 0.82 -12.71 -20.11
N MET A 699 0.91 -13.86 -19.42
CA MET A 699 1.59 -13.95 -18.10
C MET A 699 3.09 -13.68 -18.20
N ASN A 700 3.78 -14.17 -19.22
CA ASN A 700 5.20 -13.87 -19.44
C ASN A 700 5.44 -12.37 -19.61
N LYS A 701 4.57 -11.68 -20.36
CA LYS A 701 4.63 -10.23 -20.53
C LYS A 701 4.41 -9.46 -19.23
N VAL A 702 3.53 -9.96 -18.35
CA VAL A 702 3.34 -9.41 -17.00
C VAL A 702 4.63 -9.57 -16.17
N GLY A 703 5.27 -10.74 -16.22
CA GLY A 703 6.56 -10.99 -15.56
C GLY A 703 7.66 -10.05 -16.05
N GLU A 704 7.75 -9.82 -17.36
CA GLU A 704 8.70 -8.85 -17.94
C GLU A 704 8.44 -7.41 -17.50
N LEU A 705 7.17 -6.99 -17.48
CA LEU A 705 6.76 -5.65 -17.06
C LEU A 705 7.03 -5.44 -15.55
N PHE A 706 6.78 -6.44 -14.74
CA PHE A 706 7.07 -6.42 -13.31
C PHE A 706 8.58 -6.36 -13.04
N GLY A 707 9.36 -7.23 -13.69
CA GLY A 707 10.82 -7.24 -13.60
C GLY A 707 11.50 -5.96 -14.10
N ALA A 708 10.85 -5.25 -15.05
CA ALA A 708 11.30 -3.95 -15.56
C ALA A 708 10.82 -2.74 -14.72
N GLY A 709 10.11 -2.97 -13.60
CA GLY A 709 9.53 -1.91 -12.76
C GLY A 709 8.40 -1.12 -13.44
N LYS A 710 7.82 -1.64 -14.51
CA LYS A 710 6.70 -1.01 -15.24
C LYS A 710 5.32 -1.50 -14.79
N MET A 711 5.29 -2.47 -13.91
CA MET A 711 4.10 -3.02 -13.28
C MET A 711 4.40 -3.24 -11.80
N PHE A 712 3.46 -3.00 -10.90
CA PHE A 712 3.65 -3.16 -9.46
C PHE A 712 2.79 -4.31 -8.89
N LEU A 713 3.10 -4.75 -7.68
CA LEU A 713 2.57 -5.99 -7.11
C LEU A 713 1.04 -6.13 -7.16
N PRO A 714 0.21 -5.15 -6.79
CA PRO A 714 -1.25 -5.27 -6.91
C PRO A 714 -1.75 -5.54 -8.33
N GLN A 715 -1.06 -5.02 -9.36
CA GLN A 715 -1.38 -5.31 -10.76
C GLN A 715 -1.07 -6.76 -11.13
N VAL A 716 0.05 -7.31 -10.65
CA VAL A 716 0.42 -8.73 -10.86
C VAL A 716 -0.61 -9.66 -10.21
N VAL A 717 -1.04 -9.34 -8.98
CA VAL A 717 -2.09 -10.10 -8.26
C VAL A 717 -3.42 -10.07 -9.03
N LYS A 718 -3.80 -8.91 -9.57
CA LYS A 718 -5.00 -8.77 -10.42
C LYS A 718 -4.91 -9.64 -11.67
N THR A 719 -3.76 -9.66 -12.34
CA THR A 719 -3.50 -10.50 -13.51
C THR A 719 -3.57 -11.99 -13.18
N ALA A 720 -2.95 -12.42 -12.07
CA ALA A 720 -2.98 -13.82 -11.63
C ALA A 720 -4.42 -14.30 -11.37
N ARG A 721 -5.28 -13.45 -10.81
CA ARG A 721 -6.72 -13.72 -10.64
C ARG A 721 -7.44 -13.88 -11.99
N THR A 722 -7.15 -13.02 -12.97
CA THR A 722 -7.72 -13.11 -14.31
C THR A 722 -7.29 -14.41 -15.00
N MET A 723 -6.03 -14.82 -14.86
CA MET A 723 -5.53 -16.11 -15.35
C MET A 723 -6.28 -17.28 -14.72
N LYS A 724 -6.47 -17.25 -13.39
CA LYS A 724 -7.22 -18.30 -12.69
C LYS A 724 -8.67 -18.40 -13.17
N LYS A 725 -9.34 -17.28 -13.39
CA LYS A 725 -10.70 -17.23 -13.95
C LYS A 725 -10.72 -17.88 -15.35
N ALA A 726 -9.73 -17.55 -16.21
CA ALA A 726 -9.61 -18.16 -17.53
C ALA A 726 -9.48 -19.69 -17.45
N VAL A 727 -8.59 -20.18 -16.59
CA VAL A 727 -8.39 -21.61 -16.37
C VAL A 727 -9.66 -22.29 -15.84
N SER A 728 -10.37 -21.66 -14.89
CA SER A 728 -11.62 -22.22 -14.35
C SER A 728 -12.74 -22.32 -15.40
N ILE A 729 -12.79 -21.39 -16.36
CA ILE A 729 -13.74 -21.44 -17.50
C ILE A 729 -13.38 -22.58 -18.45
N LEU A 730 -12.09 -22.80 -18.70
CA LEU A 730 -11.60 -23.85 -19.61
C LEU A 730 -11.62 -25.27 -18.99
N GLN A 731 -11.55 -25.36 -17.66
CA GLN A 731 -11.43 -26.64 -16.94
C GLN A 731 -12.53 -27.65 -17.26
N PRO A 732 -13.84 -27.33 -17.32
CA PRO A 732 -14.88 -28.29 -17.70
C PRO A 732 -14.69 -28.87 -19.10
N TYR A 733 -14.16 -28.08 -20.04
CA TYR A 733 -13.90 -28.50 -21.41
C TYR A 733 -12.64 -29.35 -21.52
N ILE A 734 -11.64 -29.09 -20.68
CA ILE A 734 -10.45 -29.91 -20.55
C ILE A 734 -10.81 -31.25 -19.93
N GLU A 735 -11.68 -31.27 -18.92
CA GLU A 735 -12.17 -32.49 -18.27
C GLU A 735 -13.10 -33.31 -19.20
N ALA A 736 -13.96 -32.66 -19.95
CA ALA A 736 -14.84 -33.33 -20.91
C ALA A 736 -14.09 -33.96 -22.12
N GLY A 737 -12.90 -33.48 -22.45
CA GLY A 737 -12.01 -34.04 -23.47
C GLY A 737 -11.04 -35.10 -22.97
N ARG A 738 -11.10 -35.48 -21.69
CA ARG A 738 -10.22 -36.48 -21.06
C ARG A 738 -10.96 -37.80 -20.84
N GLU A 739 -10.28 -38.92 -21.13
CA GLU A 739 -10.68 -40.24 -20.62
C GLU A 739 -10.64 -40.25 -19.09
N GLU A 740 -11.58 -40.96 -18.43
CA GLU A 740 -11.72 -41.03 -16.96
C GLU A 740 -10.36 -41.27 -16.28
N GLY A 741 -9.88 -40.28 -15.47
CA GLY A 741 -8.68 -40.44 -14.65
C GLY A 741 -7.61 -39.34 -14.78
N ALA A 742 -7.90 -38.18 -15.34
CA ALA A 742 -6.88 -37.12 -15.51
C ALA A 742 -6.38 -36.56 -14.19
N LYS A 743 -5.13 -36.85 -13.89
CA LYS A 743 -4.37 -36.34 -12.73
C LYS A 743 -4.12 -34.84 -12.86
N LYS A 744 -4.04 -34.12 -11.70
CA LYS A 744 -3.45 -32.76 -11.60
C LYS A 744 -2.05 -32.78 -12.23
N ALA A 745 -1.57 -31.62 -12.66
CA ALA A 745 -0.24 -31.48 -13.30
C ALA A 745 0.91 -31.90 -12.37
N GLY A 746 0.70 -31.88 -11.06
CA GLY A 746 1.61 -32.33 -10.02
C GLY A 746 1.27 -31.71 -8.68
N LYS A 747 1.94 -32.17 -7.62
CA LYS A 747 1.82 -31.61 -6.26
C LYS A 747 3.04 -30.78 -5.91
N VAL A 748 2.82 -29.55 -5.48
CA VAL A 748 3.89 -28.60 -5.09
C VAL A 748 3.72 -28.22 -3.63
N LEU A 749 4.77 -28.44 -2.85
CA LEU A 749 4.84 -27.95 -1.48
C LEU A 749 5.55 -26.60 -1.48
N LEU A 750 4.96 -25.61 -0.82
CA LEU A 750 5.53 -24.27 -0.65
C LEU A 750 5.76 -23.96 0.82
N ALA A 751 6.91 -23.39 1.13
CA ALA A 751 7.26 -22.98 2.49
C ALA A 751 8.17 -21.75 2.46
N THR A 752 7.95 -20.82 3.39
CA THR A 752 8.97 -19.86 3.79
C THR A 752 9.81 -20.52 4.87
N VAL A 753 11.12 -20.56 4.64
CA VAL A 753 12.04 -21.31 5.51
C VAL A 753 12.09 -20.75 6.93
N LYS A 754 12.53 -21.56 7.86
CA LYS A 754 12.68 -21.26 9.27
C LYS A 754 13.41 -19.92 9.51
N GLY A 755 12.91 -19.14 10.48
CA GLY A 755 13.45 -17.80 10.80
C GLY A 755 13.01 -16.68 9.87
N ASP A 756 12.21 -16.97 8.84
CA ASP A 756 11.68 -15.96 7.89
C ASP A 756 10.15 -15.94 7.89
N VAL A 757 9.60 -14.75 8.05
CA VAL A 757 8.15 -14.51 8.16
C VAL A 757 7.53 -13.89 6.90
N HIS A 758 8.36 -13.65 5.87
CA HIS A 758 7.92 -12.98 4.66
C HIS A 758 7.26 -13.97 3.69
N ASP A 759 5.95 -13.88 3.56
CA ASP A 759 5.14 -14.83 2.79
C ASP A 759 4.64 -14.31 1.43
N ILE A 760 4.73 -13.01 1.17
CA ILE A 760 4.15 -12.38 -0.03
C ILE A 760 4.66 -13.03 -1.32
N GLY A 761 5.97 -13.22 -1.44
CA GLY A 761 6.58 -13.87 -2.61
C GLY A 761 6.10 -15.32 -2.78
N LYS A 762 6.02 -16.08 -1.69
CA LYS A 762 5.53 -17.45 -1.66
C LYS A 762 4.05 -17.52 -2.08
N ASN A 763 3.22 -16.61 -1.57
CA ASN A 763 1.80 -16.57 -1.89
C ASN A 763 1.55 -16.27 -3.38
N ILE A 764 2.36 -15.39 -4.00
CA ILE A 764 2.30 -15.15 -5.45
C ILE A 764 2.63 -16.43 -6.23
N VAL A 765 3.68 -17.14 -5.84
CA VAL A 765 4.05 -18.43 -6.47
C VAL A 765 2.94 -19.46 -6.31
N SER A 766 2.34 -19.55 -5.11
CA SER A 766 1.18 -20.42 -4.84
C SER A 766 0.06 -20.20 -5.84
N VAL A 767 -0.28 -18.95 -6.08
CA VAL A 767 -1.34 -18.57 -7.03
C VAL A 767 -0.97 -18.91 -8.47
N VAL A 768 0.23 -18.53 -8.90
CA VAL A 768 0.70 -18.83 -10.27
C VAL A 768 0.69 -20.33 -10.51
N MET A 769 1.14 -21.12 -9.57
CA MET A 769 1.18 -22.59 -9.68
C MET A 769 -0.24 -23.20 -9.66
N ALA A 770 -1.12 -22.72 -8.76
CA ALA A 770 -2.51 -23.18 -8.72
C ALA A 770 -3.27 -22.87 -10.02
N CYS A 771 -3.01 -21.71 -10.63
CA CYS A 771 -3.56 -21.33 -11.93
C CYS A 771 -3.10 -22.24 -13.07
N ASN A 772 -1.93 -22.86 -12.92
CA ASN A 772 -1.37 -23.83 -13.88
C ASN A 772 -1.68 -25.30 -13.52
N ASN A 773 -2.79 -25.53 -12.79
CA ASN A 773 -3.35 -26.85 -12.46
C ASN A 773 -2.46 -27.72 -11.55
N TYR A 774 -1.54 -27.10 -10.76
CA TYR A 774 -0.82 -27.82 -9.70
C TYR A 774 -1.65 -27.86 -8.42
N GLU A 775 -1.51 -28.93 -7.65
CA GLU A 775 -2.00 -29.01 -6.27
C GLU A 775 -0.98 -28.37 -5.34
N ILE A 776 -1.40 -27.37 -4.59
CA ILE A 776 -0.52 -26.64 -3.70
C ILE A 776 -0.75 -27.08 -2.27
N ILE A 777 0.35 -27.41 -1.60
CA ILE A 777 0.40 -27.64 -0.16
C ILE A 777 1.27 -26.52 0.42
N ASP A 778 0.66 -25.55 1.01
CA ASP A 778 1.34 -24.39 1.62
C ASP A 778 1.51 -24.62 3.12
N LEU A 779 2.76 -24.71 3.58
CA LEU A 779 3.11 -24.89 5.00
C LEU A 779 3.18 -23.57 5.77
N GLY A 780 3.05 -22.42 5.07
CA GLY A 780 3.15 -21.12 5.72
C GLY A 780 4.58 -20.59 5.83
N VAL A 781 4.86 -19.93 6.95
CA VAL A 781 6.15 -19.26 7.23
C VAL A 781 6.88 -19.94 8.38
N MET A 782 8.19 -19.66 8.52
CA MET A 782 9.04 -20.19 9.60
C MET A 782 9.07 -21.73 9.68
N VAL A 783 8.97 -22.41 8.55
CA VAL A 783 8.79 -23.85 8.49
C VAL A 783 10.13 -24.56 8.71
N PRO A 784 10.25 -25.41 9.75
CA PRO A 784 11.47 -26.20 9.99
C PRO A 784 11.76 -27.17 8.85
N ALA A 785 13.05 -27.45 8.60
CA ALA A 785 13.49 -28.37 7.55
C ALA A 785 12.88 -29.77 7.71
N GLU A 786 12.79 -30.27 8.94
CA GLU A 786 12.24 -31.56 9.29
C GLU A 786 10.76 -31.69 8.90
N GLU A 787 9.98 -30.62 9.11
CA GLU A 787 8.55 -30.57 8.76
C GLU A 787 8.37 -30.56 7.24
N ILE A 788 9.19 -29.79 6.51
CA ILE A 788 9.18 -29.77 5.04
C ILE A 788 9.43 -31.18 4.49
N VAL A 789 10.45 -31.86 5.02
CA VAL A 789 10.82 -33.22 4.58
C VAL A 789 9.74 -34.26 4.94
N GLN A 790 9.21 -34.23 6.18
CA GLN A 790 8.15 -35.13 6.59
C GLN A 790 6.89 -34.97 5.75
N LYS A 791 6.50 -33.73 5.49
CA LYS A 791 5.31 -33.42 4.69
C LYS A 791 5.52 -33.79 3.22
N ALA A 792 6.73 -33.57 2.68
CA ALA A 792 7.05 -33.97 1.31
C ALA A 792 6.94 -35.49 1.10
N ILE A 793 7.33 -36.30 2.08
CA ILE A 793 7.19 -37.74 2.05
C ILE A 793 5.73 -38.18 2.22
N ALA A 794 5.03 -37.63 3.22
CA ALA A 794 3.67 -38.02 3.56
C ALA A 794 2.67 -37.75 2.43
N GLU A 795 2.81 -36.63 1.74
CA GLU A 795 1.93 -36.17 0.68
C GLU A 795 2.38 -36.57 -0.72
N GLN A 796 3.53 -37.24 -0.85
CA GLN A 796 4.14 -37.65 -2.14
C GLN A 796 4.29 -36.44 -3.08
N ILE A 797 5.02 -35.41 -2.64
CA ILE A 797 5.23 -34.15 -3.34
C ILE A 797 6.13 -34.36 -4.57
N ASP A 798 5.78 -33.70 -5.69
CA ASP A 798 6.55 -33.72 -6.93
C ASP A 798 7.63 -32.62 -6.98
N MET A 799 7.39 -31.47 -6.34
CA MET A 799 8.31 -30.32 -6.31
C MET A 799 8.16 -29.54 -4.99
N ILE A 800 9.24 -28.95 -4.54
CA ILE A 800 9.26 -28.08 -3.34
C ILE A 800 9.68 -26.68 -3.76
N GLY A 801 8.94 -25.66 -3.33
CA GLY A 801 9.30 -24.26 -3.49
C GLY A 801 9.66 -23.66 -2.12
N LEU A 802 10.88 -23.15 -2.00
CA LEU A 802 11.40 -22.49 -0.79
C LEU A 802 11.48 -20.98 -1.04
N SER A 803 10.95 -20.21 -0.12
CA SER A 803 10.98 -18.74 -0.13
C SER A 803 11.79 -18.20 1.04
N GLY A 804 12.53 -17.10 0.81
CA GLY A 804 13.25 -16.38 1.85
C GLY A 804 13.57 -14.95 1.41
N LEU A 805 13.42 -14.01 2.34
CA LEU A 805 13.64 -12.58 2.08
C LEU A 805 14.86 -12.03 2.84
N ILE A 806 15.24 -12.65 3.93
CA ILE A 806 16.33 -12.20 4.79
C ILE A 806 17.58 -13.07 4.59
N THR A 807 18.76 -12.52 4.91
CA THR A 807 20.04 -13.24 4.70
C THR A 807 20.11 -14.58 5.43
N PRO A 808 19.63 -14.73 6.69
CA PRO A 808 19.63 -16.04 7.38
C PRO A 808 18.83 -17.13 6.66
N SER A 809 17.83 -16.76 5.84
CA SER A 809 17.06 -17.74 5.07
C SER A 809 17.91 -18.53 4.08
N LEU A 810 19.03 -17.96 3.63
CA LEU A 810 19.95 -18.62 2.71
C LEU A 810 20.60 -19.87 3.35
N ASP A 811 20.99 -19.78 4.62
CA ASP A 811 21.58 -20.90 5.36
C ASP A 811 20.51 -21.97 5.67
N GLU A 812 19.28 -21.56 5.98
CA GLU A 812 18.16 -22.48 6.20
C GLU A 812 17.79 -23.25 4.91
N MET A 813 17.87 -22.61 3.73
CA MET A 813 17.67 -23.32 2.47
C MET A 813 18.73 -24.40 2.22
N VAL A 814 19.98 -24.15 2.62
CA VAL A 814 21.06 -25.15 2.60
C VAL A 814 20.74 -26.27 3.58
N HIS A 815 20.23 -25.94 4.77
CA HIS A 815 19.83 -26.93 5.77
C HIS A 815 18.69 -27.83 5.27
N VAL A 816 17.64 -27.25 4.66
CA VAL A 816 16.55 -28.03 4.05
C VAL A 816 17.09 -29.01 2.98
N ALA A 817 18.00 -28.56 2.12
CA ALA A 817 18.60 -29.40 1.08
C ALA A 817 19.40 -30.57 1.69
N ASN A 818 20.15 -30.33 2.80
CA ASN A 818 20.86 -31.36 3.52
C ASN A 818 19.92 -32.41 4.16
N GLU A 819 18.81 -31.97 4.78
CA GLU A 819 17.82 -32.87 5.38
C GLU A 819 17.08 -33.69 4.31
N MET A 820 16.78 -33.09 3.14
CA MET A 820 16.24 -33.83 1.99
C MET A 820 17.22 -34.87 1.47
N GLN A 821 18.53 -34.55 1.40
CA GLN A 821 19.56 -35.51 1.01
C GLN A 821 19.68 -36.66 2.03
N ARG A 822 19.64 -36.37 3.34
CA ARG A 822 19.62 -37.37 4.39
C ARG A 822 18.43 -38.31 4.32
N ALA A 823 17.28 -37.79 3.94
CA ALA A 823 16.05 -38.55 3.72
C ALA A 823 16.06 -39.36 2.41
N GLY A 824 17.09 -39.25 1.56
CA GLY A 824 17.20 -39.92 0.26
C GLY A 824 16.22 -39.44 -0.78
N LEU A 825 15.70 -38.21 -0.67
CA LEU A 825 14.79 -37.60 -1.60
C LEU A 825 15.56 -37.06 -2.82
N GLN A 826 14.90 -37.04 -3.98
CA GLN A 826 15.42 -36.42 -5.22
C GLN A 826 14.38 -35.44 -5.84
N ILE A 827 13.50 -34.93 -5.01
CA ILE A 827 12.43 -34.00 -5.41
C ILE A 827 13.07 -32.67 -5.83
N PRO A 828 12.71 -32.08 -6.99
CA PRO A 828 13.22 -30.76 -7.39
C PRO A 828 12.92 -29.69 -6.36
N ILE A 829 13.91 -28.85 -6.06
CA ILE A 829 13.78 -27.69 -5.17
C ILE A 829 13.82 -26.42 -6.03
N MET A 830 12.77 -25.61 -5.96
CA MET A 830 12.70 -24.28 -6.52
C MET A 830 13.01 -23.25 -5.44
N ILE A 831 14.02 -22.42 -5.68
CA ILE A 831 14.50 -21.40 -4.74
C ILE A 831 14.05 -20.03 -5.20
N GLY A 832 13.32 -19.31 -4.38
CA GLY A 832 12.82 -17.96 -4.65
C GLY A 832 12.95 -17.04 -3.44
N GLY A 833 12.83 -15.73 -3.70
CA GLY A 833 12.90 -14.66 -2.71
C GLY A 833 13.99 -13.63 -3.05
N ALA A 834 13.85 -12.41 -2.53
CA ALA A 834 14.67 -11.28 -2.95
C ALA A 834 16.17 -11.41 -2.60
N THR A 835 16.53 -12.18 -1.55
CA THR A 835 17.93 -12.42 -1.17
C THR A 835 18.56 -13.59 -1.89
N THR A 836 17.75 -14.40 -2.58
CA THR A 836 18.25 -15.60 -3.25
C THR A 836 18.91 -15.27 -4.59
N SER A 837 19.87 -16.11 -5.01
CA SER A 837 20.55 -15.93 -6.29
C SER A 837 20.98 -17.25 -6.93
N SER A 838 21.14 -17.25 -8.26
CA SER A 838 21.68 -18.39 -8.99
C SER A 838 23.09 -18.77 -8.52
N LEU A 839 23.89 -17.78 -8.10
CA LEU A 839 25.24 -18.03 -7.61
C LEU A 839 25.23 -18.72 -6.25
N HIS A 840 24.43 -18.24 -5.29
CA HIS A 840 24.26 -18.88 -3.98
C HIS A 840 23.71 -20.30 -4.14
N THR A 841 22.67 -20.47 -4.97
CA THR A 841 22.11 -21.78 -5.26
C THR A 841 23.16 -22.75 -5.83
N ALA A 842 23.98 -22.29 -6.80
CA ALA A 842 25.03 -23.10 -7.39
C ALA A 842 26.18 -23.45 -6.45
N LEU A 843 26.56 -22.53 -5.53
CA LEU A 843 27.74 -22.68 -4.65
C LEU A 843 27.42 -23.37 -3.33
N LYS A 844 26.21 -23.15 -2.78
CA LYS A 844 25.88 -23.55 -1.41
C LYS A 844 24.79 -24.63 -1.33
N ILE A 845 23.73 -24.53 -2.13
CA ILE A 845 22.58 -25.45 -2.04
C ILE A 845 22.78 -26.66 -2.95
N ALA A 846 23.05 -26.45 -4.24
CA ALA A 846 23.18 -27.56 -5.18
C ALA A 846 24.31 -28.57 -4.88
N PRO A 847 25.46 -28.22 -4.27
CA PRO A 847 26.50 -29.19 -3.91
C PRO A 847 26.12 -30.16 -2.81
N VAL A 848 25.14 -29.83 -1.97
CA VAL A 848 24.74 -30.65 -0.81
C VAL A 848 23.50 -31.50 -1.10
N TYR A 849 22.95 -31.44 -2.32
CA TYR A 849 21.75 -32.16 -2.71
C TYR A 849 21.86 -32.75 -4.13
N GLU A 850 21.57 -34.03 -4.28
CA GLU A 850 21.64 -34.74 -5.59
C GLU A 850 20.47 -34.42 -6.50
N GLY A 851 19.32 -34.02 -5.95
CA GLY A 851 18.14 -33.60 -6.71
C GLY A 851 18.37 -32.26 -7.41
N PRO A 852 17.52 -31.89 -8.42
CA PRO A 852 17.64 -30.61 -9.10
C PRO A 852 17.30 -29.43 -8.15
N VAL A 853 18.17 -28.42 -8.11
CA VAL A 853 17.94 -27.16 -7.36
C VAL A 853 17.94 -26.00 -8.35
N ILE A 854 16.85 -25.30 -8.45
CA ILE A 854 16.60 -24.27 -9.45
C ILE A 854 16.35 -22.92 -8.77
N HIS A 855 17.15 -21.91 -9.11
CA HIS A 855 16.85 -20.52 -8.69
C HIS A 855 15.90 -19.86 -9.69
N LEU A 856 14.84 -19.23 -9.18
CA LEU A 856 13.82 -18.53 -9.96
C LEU A 856 13.75 -17.07 -9.52
N LYS A 857 13.99 -16.15 -10.45
CA LYS A 857 14.05 -14.71 -10.18
C LYS A 857 12.70 -14.07 -9.93
N ASP A 858 11.66 -14.62 -10.55
CA ASP A 858 10.29 -14.11 -10.39
C ASP A 858 9.27 -15.25 -10.35
N ALA A 859 8.09 -14.93 -9.81
CA ALA A 859 7.04 -15.93 -9.61
C ALA A 859 6.49 -16.52 -10.92
N SER A 860 6.53 -15.81 -12.04
CA SER A 860 5.98 -16.26 -13.32
C SER A 860 6.77 -17.44 -13.90
N GLN A 861 8.06 -17.54 -13.60
CA GLN A 861 8.94 -18.60 -14.07
C GLN A 861 8.64 -19.97 -13.45
N ASN A 862 7.99 -19.99 -12.27
CA ASN A 862 7.73 -21.23 -11.53
C ASN A 862 6.91 -22.25 -12.35
N ALA A 863 5.84 -21.81 -12.99
CA ALA A 863 4.96 -22.69 -13.76
C ALA A 863 5.67 -23.26 -14.99
N LEU A 864 6.48 -22.44 -15.66
CA LEU A 864 7.21 -22.84 -16.87
C LEU A 864 8.30 -23.87 -16.58
N VAL A 865 9.03 -23.67 -15.48
CA VAL A 865 10.05 -24.61 -15.00
C VAL A 865 9.42 -25.89 -14.47
N ALA A 866 8.33 -25.80 -13.72
CA ALA A 866 7.58 -26.95 -13.23
C ALA A 866 7.06 -27.81 -14.39
N ALA A 867 6.52 -27.22 -15.45
CA ALA A 867 6.05 -27.96 -16.64
C ALA A 867 7.20 -28.75 -17.30
N ARG A 868 8.41 -28.18 -17.41
CA ARG A 868 9.59 -28.89 -17.93
C ARG A 868 10.04 -30.02 -17.00
N LEU A 869 10.01 -29.82 -15.70
CA LEU A 869 10.37 -30.83 -14.70
C LEU A 869 9.39 -32.00 -14.65
N MET A 870 8.10 -31.75 -14.90
CA MET A 870 7.06 -32.79 -14.93
C MET A 870 6.96 -33.51 -16.29
N ASN A 871 7.55 -32.96 -17.34
CA ASN A 871 7.58 -33.63 -18.66
C ASN A 871 8.78 -34.54 -18.77
N PRO A 872 8.59 -35.89 -18.82
CA PRO A 872 9.70 -36.86 -18.88
C PRO A 872 10.65 -36.65 -20.07
N ALA A 873 10.13 -36.15 -21.21
CA ALA A 873 10.92 -35.90 -22.43
C ALA A 873 11.85 -34.69 -22.31
N GLN A 874 11.49 -33.69 -21.49
CA GLN A 874 12.23 -32.46 -21.35
C GLN A 874 13.07 -32.40 -20.06
N LYS A 875 12.68 -33.18 -19.03
CA LYS A 875 13.30 -33.14 -17.69
C LYS A 875 14.79 -33.41 -17.75
N GLN A 876 15.21 -34.46 -18.48
CA GLN A 876 16.62 -34.89 -18.52
C GLN A 876 17.51 -33.81 -19.17
N GLU A 877 17.09 -33.27 -20.30
CA GLU A 877 17.81 -32.20 -21.00
C GLU A 877 17.90 -30.92 -20.13
N PHE A 878 16.77 -30.53 -19.51
CA PHE A 878 16.70 -29.37 -18.63
C PHE A 878 17.63 -29.49 -17.44
N VAL A 879 17.62 -30.63 -16.72
CA VAL A 879 18.49 -30.89 -15.58
C VAL A 879 19.97 -30.90 -15.98
N GLN A 880 20.31 -31.44 -17.15
CA GLN A 880 21.69 -31.45 -17.62
C GLN A 880 22.21 -30.07 -17.99
N THR A 881 21.35 -29.25 -18.60
CA THR A 881 21.66 -27.83 -18.87
C THR A 881 21.89 -27.07 -17.58
N LEU A 882 20.98 -27.22 -16.60
CA LEU A 882 21.08 -26.59 -15.29
C LEU A 882 22.39 -26.95 -14.57
N GLN A 883 22.74 -28.24 -14.54
CA GLN A 883 23.98 -28.70 -13.92
C GLN A 883 25.23 -28.11 -14.60
N THR A 884 25.20 -27.97 -15.92
CA THR A 884 26.27 -27.34 -16.69
C THR A 884 26.43 -25.88 -16.36
N GLU A 885 25.31 -25.15 -16.29
CA GLU A 885 25.30 -23.72 -15.92
C GLU A 885 25.83 -23.51 -14.48
N GLN A 886 25.38 -24.34 -13.54
CA GLN A 886 25.84 -24.29 -12.15
C GLN A 886 27.34 -24.63 -12.02
N ALA A 887 27.84 -25.58 -12.81
CA ALA A 887 29.27 -25.89 -12.85
C ALA A 887 30.11 -24.74 -13.41
N MET A 888 29.60 -24.04 -14.43
CA MET A 888 30.25 -22.82 -14.98
C MET A 888 30.29 -21.69 -13.95
N LEU A 889 29.18 -21.47 -13.19
CA LEU A 889 29.13 -20.47 -12.13
C LEU A 889 30.15 -20.77 -11.02
N ARG A 890 30.26 -22.03 -10.57
CA ARG A 890 31.26 -22.49 -9.60
C ARG A 890 32.68 -22.20 -10.09
N LYS A 891 33.02 -22.61 -11.31
CA LYS A 891 34.35 -22.42 -11.92
C LYS A 891 34.70 -20.93 -12.06
N LYS A 892 33.74 -20.09 -12.47
CA LYS A 892 33.93 -18.65 -12.59
C LYS A 892 34.18 -17.98 -11.22
N ASN A 893 33.58 -18.49 -10.16
CA ASN A 893 33.80 -17.99 -8.81
C ASN A 893 35.15 -18.42 -8.23
N GLU A 894 35.56 -19.66 -8.48
CA GLU A 894 36.92 -20.13 -8.09
C GLU A 894 38.05 -19.31 -8.73
N THR A 895 37.86 -18.83 -9.97
CA THR A 895 38.83 -17.98 -10.64
C THR A 895 38.83 -16.54 -10.11
N LYS A 896 37.82 -16.12 -9.38
CA LYS A 896 37.73 -14.78 -8.73
C LYS A 896 38.29 -14.77 -7.31
N GLN A 897 38.48 -15.90 -6.67
CA GLN A 897 39.11 -15.95 -5.34
C GLN A 897 40.56 -15.49 -5.45
N VAL A 898 40.83 -14.33 -4.90
CA VAL A 898 42.19 -13.81 -4.74
C VAL A 898 42.97 -14.85 -3.91
N LYS A 899 43.95 -15.52 -4.50
CA LYS A 899 44.92 -16.31 -3.74
C LYS A 899 45.64 -15.38 -2.78
N LEU A 900 45.27 -15.45 -1.50
CA LEU A 900 46.05 -14.76 -0.49
C LEU A 900 47.46 -15.34 -0.46
N ALA A 901 48.45 -14.48 -0.56
CA ALA A 901 49.84 -14.86 -0.34
C ALA A 901 50.02 -15.40 1.09
N SER A 902 50.88 -16.36 1.27
CA SER A 902 51.21 -16.79 2.65
C SER A 902 51.82 -15.61 3.43
N LEU A 903 51.72 -15.68 4.76
CA LEU A 903 52.28 -14.63 5.62
C LEU A 903 53.75 -14.36 5.32
N GLU A 904 54.53 -15.43 5.02
CA GLU A 904 55.94 -15.33 4.64
C GLU A 904 56.15 -14.63 3.31
N GLU A 905 55.30 -14.91 2.31
CA GLU A 905 55.32 -14.21 1.00
C GLU A 905 54.92 -12.74 1.12
N ALA A 906 53.89 -12.46 1.93
CA ALA A 906 53.46 -11.10 2.20
C ALA A 906 54.51 -10.27 2.93
N GLN A 907 55.25 -10.90 3.91
CA GLN A 907 56.37 -10.26 4.58
C GLN A 907 57.57 -10.03 3.67
N LYS A 908 57.87 -10.93 2.74
CA LYS A 908 58.92 -10.76 1.73
C LYS A 908 58.60 -9.65 0.73
N ASN A 909 57.32 -9.48 0.39
CA ASN A 909 56.86 -8.46 -0.56
C ASN A 909 56.43 -7.15 0.13
N LYS A 910 56.79 -6.96 1.40
CA LYS A 910 56.52 -5.74 2.14
C LYS A 910 57.14 -4.54 1.43
N LEU A 911 56.31 -3.54 1.12
CA LEU A 911 56.78 -2.27 0.55
C LEU A 911 57.60 -1.53 1.60
N ASN A 912 58.96 -1.46 1.39
CA ASN A 912 59.81 -0.60 2.19
C ASN A 912 59.84 0.78 1.56
N LEU A 913 59.14 1.71 2.20
CA LEU A 913 59.09 3.12 1.77
C LEU A 913 60.19 3.98 2.38
N PHE A 914 60.99 3.38 3.31
CA PHE A 914 62.07 4.11 4.01
C PHE A 914 63.31 3.20 4.17
N ASP A 915 64.14 3.18 3.15
CA ASP A 915 65.57 2.81 3.24
C ASP A 915 66.39 4.04 3.03
#